data_72f6c64ada62fc1a3df3a6e640d0dfd3
#
_entry.id   72f6c64ada62fc1a3df3a6e640d0dfd3
#
_cell.length_a   1.000
_cell.length_b   1.000
_cell.length_c   1.000
_cell.angle_alpha   90.00
_cell.angle_beta   90.00
_cell.angle_gamma   90.00
#
_symmetry.space_group_name_H-M   'P 1'
#
loop_
_entity.id
_entity.type
_entity.pdbx_description
1 polymer ?
#
loop_
_entity_poly.entity_id
_entity_poly.type
_entity_poly.pdbx_seq_one_letter_code
_entity_poly.pdbx_strand_id
1 'polypeptide(L)'
;MPPTDPDYARIQALYAKARELKAKEAAAAAIKKEASRPPTAAEKRDAICAADFRRQWTWTSLFFAWLFLVNAAGVYFFTKGFLLTRLVLEEHSACAEPPRAYTPSAARPGCWHPRSFEKAVVVIVDALRYDFAVPVNGTEQQPALACHNALPFLYETAVKEPHNAFLLPFIADPPTTTLQRLKGLTTGTLPTFIDAGSNFAGTAIEEDNLLAQLKQAGKRIAHLGDDTWTALFPGYFEEGVSHAYDSFNVWDLHTVDNGVVEHALPLLRSKAAGGSGVGKEDWDVLIAHFLGVDHAGHRYGPDHPAMTAKLEQMDTVLRDIVAALDDDTLLVVMGDHGMDAKGDHGGESDDEVQAALWMYSRRGIFGRTAPETLLPPVSAKDPRAVNQIDLVPTLALLLGLPIPFNNIGRPIEEAFAGRKGNDWANLASVSAMAAAGVERYQDAYFKARGIEEGNAGTRALWGGAQEALQRSIGGEKGTYKRAYELLTAYQKETLDICRGLWARFDVTSMVQGLAILAASLVVLLLFARNAGTDSPVMSPELEQAELQLEKNGVDVPANADADGMDSEPDDFTTSVVKGAFIGILAGASLGVTASSLSPEPSTINDTILGATACSLLAAIIAALGSPLPYRAPYPTTPWSFLALLLPALPAIGFGANSFTIWEDQILLFLLSTLGLIFLFASLSLPSPERTLGITQAVLFTVLTWLASLSKLCREEQMPFCRSTYYASATSSTSAPWQLALPYLTALLLPSVLKSYLLPSRNYRGPAPLFLNTLRAGLLACALFWTLDAADDAAWLPFLPAGLLKTTRVVIAQVVLGIGFVAGPVAYAYSSPCVSITRAATQETSATAAPAAAGSRMTVTVLGYANAQGSSYLLLFSSLLLPLLLLQKPMGAFALALGAWQVLALAELVDVLKLRESPISSVALALMGAFYYFKTGHQATLASVQWESAFVPLHGVVYPWSPVMVGLNTFGGPIVAGLGVPLVVLWKRECVSYDNGSGKKSHD
;
A
#
# COMPACT_ATOMS: atom_id res chain seq x y z
N MET A 1 4.11 -73.75 -41.05
CA MET A 1 4.78 -72.45 -40.83
C MET A 1 5.58 -72.08 -42.04
N PRO A 2 5.30 -71.06 -42.82
CA PRO A 2 6.20 -70.64 -43.87
C PRO A 2 7.37 -69.85 -43.25
N PRO A 3 8.56 -69.89 -43.85
CA PRO A 3 9.77 -69.26 -43.35
C PRO A 3 9.64 -67.80 -43.41
N THR A 4 9.89 -67.10 -42.27
CA THR A 4 9.97 -65.66 -42.16
C THR A 4 11.29 -65.18 -42.78
N ASP A 5 11.24 -64.84 -44.04
CA ASP A 5 12.36 -64.25 -44.75
C ASP A 5 12.59 -62.78 -44.17
N PRO A 6 13.73 -62.48 -43.53
CA PRO A 6 14.02 -61.19 -43.00
C PRO A 6 14.07 -60.04 -44.04
N ASP A 7 14.35 -60.42 -45.30
CA ASP A 7 14.38 -59.46 -46.40
C ASP A 7 12.98 -58.98 -46.84
N TYR A 8 11.98 -59.86 -46.69
CA TYR A 8 10.58 -59.52 -47.02
C TYR A 8 10.01 -58.44 -46.05
N ALA A 9 10.32 -58.57 -44.75
CA ALA A 9 9.94 -57.56 -43.74
C ALA A 9 10.63 -56.23 -43.99
N ARG A 10 11.89 -56.26 -44.39
CA ARG A 10 12.67 -55.07 -44.71
C ARG A 10 12.17 -54.36 -45.97
N ILE A 11 11.76 -55.10 -46.98
CA ILE A 11 11.14 -54.59 -48.22
C ILE A 11 9.75 -53.98 -47.93
N GLN A 12 8.95 -54.62 -47.09
CA GLN A 12 7.65 -54.05 -46.65
C GLN A 12 7.82 -52.75 -45.85
N ALA A 13 8.79 -52.65 -44.96
CA ALA A 13 9.11 -51.45 -44.20
C ALA A 13 9.59 -50.30 -45.12
N LEU A 14 10.36 -50.63 -46.16
CA LEU A 14 10.78 -49.63 -47.18
C LEU A 14 9.60 -49.14 -48.01
N TYR A 15 8.67 -50.01 -48.42
CA TYR A 15 7.45 -49.62 -49.10
C TYR A 15 6.49 -48.77 -48.24
N ALA A 16 6.38 -49.08 -46.92
CA ALA A 16 5.61 -48.30 -45.98
C ALA A 16 6.20 -46.90 -45.81
N LYS A 17 7.53 -46.81 -45.69
CA LYS A 17 8.25 -45.51 -45.59
C LYS A 17 8.18 -44.68 -46.88
N ALA A 18 8.26 -45.36 -48.05
CA ALA A 18 8.08 -44.68 -49.33
C ALA A 18 6.63 -44.16 -49.55
N ARG A 19 5.62 -44.90 -49.06
CA ARG A 19 4.21 -44.45 -49.06
C ARG A 19 4.02 -43.23 -48.12
N GLU A 20 4.62 -43.24 -46.97
CA GLU A 20 4.57 -42.13 -46.03
C GLU A 20 5.25 -40.88 -46.58
N LEU A 21 6.43 -41.06 -47.24
CA LEU A 21 7.11 -39.92 -47.90
C LEU A 21 6.28 -39.33 -49.01
N LYS A 22 5.71 -40.16 -49.89
CA LYS A 22 4.80 -39.71 -50.94
C LYS A 22 3.54 -39.06 -50.41
N ALA A 23 3.00 -39.51 -49.31
CA ALA A 23 1.86 -38.86 -48.64
C ALA A 23 2.25 -37.49 -48.09
N LYS A 24 3.44 -37.35 -47.50
CA LYS A 24 3.98 -36.09 -47.01
C LYS A 24 4.27 -35.12 -48.17
N GLU A 25 4.83 -35.58 -49.28
CA GLU A 25 5.07 -34.80 -50.49
C GLU A 25 3.76 -34.35 -51.14
N ALA A 26 2.77 -35.24 -51.21
CA ALA A 26 1.46 -34.89 -51.72
C ALA A 26 0.71 -33.89 -50.81
N ALA A 27 0.83 -34.00 -49.50
CA ALA A 27 0.30 -33.05 -48.55
C ALA A 27 1.03 -31.69 -48.65
N ALA A 28 2.36 -31.69 -48.80
CA ALA A 28 3.13 -30.47 -48.99
C ALA A 28 2.82 -29.79 -50.36
N ALA A 29 2.61 -30.57 -51.41
CA ALA A 29 2.18 -30.04 -52.69
C ALA A 29 0.76 -29.50 -52.67
N ALA A 30 -0.15 -30.13 -51.91
CA ALA A 30 -1.51 -29.63 -51.70
C ALA A 30 -1.51 -28.31 -50.91
N ILE A 31 -0.73 -28.21 -49.83
CA ILE A 31 -0.54 -26.96 -49.07
C ILE A 31 0.05 -25.86 -49.96
N LYS A 32 1.03 -26.18 -50.82
CA LYS A 32 1.66 -25.21 -51.72
C LYS A 32 0.71 -24.77 -52.85
N LYS A 33 -0.18 -25.65 -53.29
CA LYS A 33 -1.24 -25.35 -54.28
C LYS A 33 -2.36 -24.52 -53.66
N GLU A 34 -2.69 -24.76 -52.39
CA GLU A 34 -3.66 -23.98 -51.63
C GLU A 34 -3.11 -22.60 -51.31
N ALA A 35 -1.82 -22.50 -50.93
CA ALA A 35 -1.12 -21.23 -50.71
C ALA A 35 -0.92 -20.38 -52.01
N SER A 36 -0.94 -21.00 -53.17
CA SER A 36 -0.84 -20.28 -54.46
C SER A 36 -2.18 -19.95 -55.10
N ARG A 37 -3.30 -20.32 -54.48
CA ARG A 37 -4.64 -19.95 -54.89
C ARG A 37 -4.88 -18.47 -54.58
N PRO A 38 -5.39 -17.67 -55.51
CA PRO A 38 -5.79 -16.31 -55.22
C PRO A 38 -6.88 -16.35 -54.13
N PRO A 39 -6.75 -15.51 -53.05
CA PRO A 39 -7.70 -15.49 -51.98
C PRO A 39 -9.10 -15.18 -52.50
N THR A 40 -10.10 -15.91 -51.98
CA THR A 40 -11.50 -15.65 -52.32
C THR A 40 -11.94 -14.30 -51.81
N ALA A 41 -13.03 -13.75 -52.33
CA ALA A 41 -13.60 -12.47 -51.86
C ALA A 41 -13.87 -12.52 -50.34
N ALA A 42 -14.34 -13.65 -49.82
CA ALA A 42 -14.57 -13.87 -48.38
C ALA A 42 -13.24 -13.84 -47.60
N GLU A 43 -12.19 -14.51 -48.09
CA GLU A 43 -10.87 -14.49 -47.40
C GLU A 43 -10.20 -13.10 -47.42
N LYS A 44 -10.40 -12.35 -48.54
CA LYS A 44 -9.93 -10.94 -48.61
C LYS A 44 -10.69 -10.09 -47.59
N ARG A 45 -12.01 -10.24 -47.50
CA ARG A 45 -12.86 -9.52 -46.54
C ARG A 45 -12.45 -9.84 -45.08
N ASP A 46 -12.25 -11.12 -44.77
CA ASP A 46 -11.81 -11.54 -43.41
C ASP A 46 -10.43 -11.00 -43.09
N ALA A 47 -9.52 -10.90 -44.05
CA ALA A 47 -8.19 -10.32 -43.89
C ALA A 47 -8.26 -8.80 -43.62
N ILE A 48 -9.15 -8.08 -44.35
CA ILE A 48 -9.40 -6.64 -44.15
C ILE A 48 -10.02 -6.42 -42.76
N CYS A 49 -11.08 -7.13 -42.40
CA CYS A 49 -11.68 -7.04 -41.05
C CYS A 49 -10.69 -7.35 -39.94
N ALA A 50 -9.80 -8.34 -40.14
CA ALA A 50 -8.76 -8.66 -39.15
C ALA A 50 -7.66 -7.60 -39.08
N ALA A 51 -7.37 -6.91 -40.19
CA ALA A 51 -6.42 -5.79 -40.21
C ALA A 51 -7.01 -4.55 -39.51
N ASP A 52 -8.27 -4.22 -39.78
CA ASP A 52 -8.97 -3.10 -39.17
C ASP A 52 -9.17 -3.33 -37.67
N PHE A 53 -9.53 -4.53 -37.27
CA PHE A 53 -9.63 -4.91 -35.87
C PHE A 53 -8.28 -4.74 -35.13
N ARG A 54 -7.17 -5.20 -35.73
CA ARG A 54 -5.82 -5.02 -35.18
C ARG A 54 -5.45 -3.54 -35.10
N ARG A 55 -5.74 -2.75 -36.13
CA ARG A 55 -5.51 -1.31 -36.16
C ARG A 55 -6.28 -0.60 -35.04
N GLN A 56 -7.57 -0.85 -34.91
CA GLN A 56 -8.43 -0.29 -33.88
C GLN A 56 -7.96 -0.67 -32.47
N TRP A 57 -7.62 -1.94 -32.25
CA TRP A 57 -7.05 -2.40 -30.98
C TRP A 57 -5.72 -1.73 -30.64
N THR A 58 -4.86 -1.52 -31.61
CA THR A 58 -3.58 -0.85 -31.41
C THR A 58 -3.80 0.59 -30.95
N TRP A 59 -4.65 1.35 -31.66
CA TRP A 59 -4.91 2.75 -31.30
C TRP A 59 -5.64 2.88 -29.96
N THR A 60 -6.58 2.01 -29.66
CA THR A 60 -7.26 1.96 -28.37
C THR A 60 -6.28 1.63 -27.24
N SER A 61 -5.38 0.68 -27.46
CA SER A 61 -4.34 0.35 -26.47
C SER A 61 -3.38 1.52 -26.22
N LEU A 62 -2.96 2.21 -27.27
CA LEU A 62 -2.13 3.41 -27.17
C LEU A 62 -2.86 4.54 -26.45
N PHE A 63 -4.16 4.73 -26.71
CA PHE A 63 -4.99 5.69 -26.00
C PHE A 63 -5.01 5.43 -24.48
N PHE A 64 -5.30 4.19 -24.06
CA PHE A 64 -5.33 3.87 -22.64
C PHE A 64 -3.94 3.88 -21.99
N ALA A 65 -2.89 3.49 -22.71
CA ALA A 65 -1.51 3.62 -22.21
C ALA A 65 -1.12 5.09 -21.99
N TRP A 66 -1.41 5.96 -22.94
CA TRP A 66 -1.22 7.40 -22.78
C TRP A 66 -2.04 7.97 -21.64
N LEU A 67 -3.33 7.63 -21.56
CA LEU A 67 -4.21 8.09 -20.48
C LEU A 67 -3.72 7.65 -19.11
N PHE A 68 -3.20 6.43 -19.00
CA PHE A 68 -2.57 5.93 -17.77
C PHE A 68 -1.37 6.81 -17.37
N LEU A 69 -0.48 7.12 -18.30
CA LEU A 69 0.69 7.99 -18.04
C LEU A 69 0.27 9.40 -17.62
N VAL A 70 -0.76 9.95 -18.26
CA VAL A 70 -1.33 11.27 -17.89
C VAL A 70 -1.89 11.25 -16.46
N ASN A 71 -2.66 10.21 -16.11
CA ASN A 71 -3.18 10.09 -14.75
C ASN A 71 -2.05 9.87 -13.72
N ALA A 72 -1.03 9.08 -14.07
CA ALA A 72 0.16 8.92 -13.23
C ALA A 72 0.88 10.26 -12.99
N ALA A 73 1.03 11.09 -14.05
CA ALA A 73 1.58 12.43 -13.90
C ALA A 73 0.70 13.34 -13.03
N GLY A 74 -0.63 13.28 -13.18
CA GLY A 74 -1.57 14.03 -12.34
C GLY A 74 -1.47 13.65 -10.86
N VAL A 75 -1.42 12.36 -10.56
CA VAL A 75 -1.18 11.85 -9.20
C VAL A 75 0.19 12.29 -8.68
N TYR A 76 1.23 12.20 -9.51
CA TYR A 76 2.58 12.63 -9.14
C TYR A 76 2.63 14.10 -8.72
N PHE A 77 2.08 15.02 -9.52
CA PHE A 77 2.06 16.44 -9.16
C PHE A 77 1.21 16.71 -7.92
N PHE A 78 0.06 16.05 -7.80
CA PHE A 78 -0.77 16.20 -6.60
C PHE A 78 -0.04 15.70 -5.35
N THR A 79 0.53 14.51 -5.38
CA THR A 79 1.26 13.93 -4.24
C THR A 79 2.50 14.73 -3.91
N LYS A 80 3.25 15.21 -4.92
CA LYS A 80 4.40 16.09 -4.72
C LYS A 80 4.02 17.36 -3.95
N GLY A 81 2.87 17.94 -4.23
CA GLY A 81 2.40 19.14 -3.53
C GLY A 81 1.73 18.83 -2.19
N PHE A 82 1.09 17.69 -2.06
CA PHE A 82 0.41 17.24 -0.84
C PHE A 82 1.36 16.67 0.20
N LEU A 83 2.38 15.95 -0.23
CA LEU A 83 3.42 15.45 0.64
C LEU A 83 4.34 16.63 1.01
N LEU A 84 4.29 16.98 2.29
CA LEU A 84 4.96 18.15 2.85
C LEU A 84 6.47 18.08 2.68
N THR A 85 7.08 19.05 2.00
CA THR A 85 8.54 19.14 1.89
C THR A 85 9.11 19.98 3.00
N ARG A 86 10.16 19.47 3.65
CA ARG A 86 10.98 20.21 4.59
C ARG A 86 12.13 20.89 3.85
N LEU A 87 12.44 22.14 4.21
CA LEU A 87 13.70 22.73 3.82
C LEU A 87 14.80 22.18 4.72
N VAL A 88 15.78 21.52 4.16
CA VAL A 88 16.97 21.05 4.86
C VAL A 88 18.04 22.11 4.72
N LEU A 89 18.64 22.51 5.83
CA LEU A 89 19.79 23.39 5.85
C LEU A 89 21.08 22.55 5.93
N GLU A 90 22.08 22.90 5.13
CA GLU A 90 23.34 22.18 5.01
C GLU A 90 24.41 22.64 6.02
N GLU A 91 24.09 23.65 6.84
CA GLU A 91 25.01 24.19 7.85
C GLU A 91 25.23 23.17 8.98
N HIS A 92 26.48 23.09 9.47
CA HIS A 92 26.89 22.24 10.57
C HIS A 92 27.38 23.08 11.76
N SER A 93 27.07 22.65 12.97
CA SER A 93 27.64 23.21 14.18
C SER A 93 29.09 22.81 14.36
N ALA A 94 29.93 23.74 14.83
CA ALA A 94 31.34 23.50 15.12
C ALA A 94 31.67 23.84 16.58
N CYS A 95 32.59 23.09 17.14
CA CYS A 95 33.06 23.29 18.50
C CYS A 95 33.67 24.70 18.70
N ALA A 96 34.35 25.24 17.69
CA ALA A 96 34.99 26.55 17.71
C ALA A 96 33.98 27.72 17.61
N GLU A 97 32.75 27.47 17.24
CA GLU A 97 31.71 28.47 16.96
C GLU A 97 30.49 28.29 17.86
N PRO A 98 30.59 28.46 19.18
CA PRO A 98 29.41 28.36 20.04
C PRO A 98 28.44 29.50 19.73
N PRO A 99 27.11 29.26 19.92
CA PRO A 99 26.10 30.30 19.73
C PRO A 99 26.43 31.53 20.59
N ARG A 100 26.28 32.74 20.08
CA ARG A 100 26.75 34.01 20.66
C ARG A 100 26.20 34.36 22.06
N ALA A 101 25.17 33.68 22.55
CA ALA A 101 24.50 34.05 23.79
C ALA A 101 25.25 33.62 25.07
N TYR A 102 26.24 32.72 24.99
CA TYR A 102 26.93 32.20 26.17
C TYR A 102 28.34 31.71 25.84
N THR A 103 29.35 32.32 26.51
CA THR A 103 30.72 31.80 26.51
C THR A 103 30.95 31.02 27.78
N PRO A 104 31.18 29.69 27.71
CA PRO A 104 31.50 28.93 28.91
C PRO A 104 32.82 29.39 29.49
N SER A 105 32.97 29.32 30.83
CA SER A 105 34.24 29.51 31.49
C SER A 105 35.28 28.53 30.93
N ALA A 106 36.37 29.02 30.42
CA ALA A 106 37.39 28.33 29.59
C ALA A 106 38.22 27.23 30.31
N ALA A 107 37.75 26.70 31.43
CA ALA A 107 38.60 25.89 32.31
C ALA A 107 38.22 24.40 32.43
N ARG A 108 37.21 23.88 31.66
CA ARG A 108 36.82 22.45 31.78
C ARG A 108 36.87 21.75 30.42
N PRO A 109 37.24 20.44 30.39
CA PRO A 109 37.21 19.68 29.13
C PRO A 109 35.77 19.55 28.62
N GLY A 110 35.58 19.81 27.36
CA GLY A 110 34.28 19.81 26.66
C GLY A 110 34.27 20.93 25.62
N CYS A 111 33.27 20.89 24.72
CA CYS A 111 33.14 21.85 23.64
C CYS A 111 32.30 23.06 24.12
N TRP A 112 31.00 22.99 23.99
CA TRP A 112 30.09 24.08 24.42
C TRP A 112 29.73 23.97 25.91
N HIS A 113 29.74 22.77 26.45
CA HIS A 113 29.46 22.46 27.86
C HIS A 113 30.52 21.51 28.40
N PRO A 114 30.93 21.59 29.71
CA PRO A 114 31.80 20.59 30.30
C PRO A 114 31.17 19.21 30.21
N ARG A 115 31.94 18.25 29.62
CA ARG A 115 31.41 16.88 29.49
C ARG A 115 31.17 16.25 30.87
N SER A 116 30.05 15.57 30.99
CA SER A 116 29.68 14.85 32.21
C SER A 116 30.07 13.39 32.15
N PHE A 117 30.11 12.79 30.95
CA PHE A 117 30.40 11.38 30.70
C PHE A 117 31.40 11.21 29.57
N GLU A 118 32.26 10.21 29.71
CA GLU A 118 33.21 9.82 28.68
C GLU A 118 32.57 8.95 27.61
N LYS A 119 31.59 8.12 27.99
CA LYS A 119 30.89 7.13 27.15
C LYS A 119 29.40 7.21 27.33
N ALA A 120 28.69 6.70 26.31
CA ALA A 120 27.25 6.51 26.38
C ALA A 120 26.85 5.16 25.76
N VAL A 121 25.88 4.50 26.40
CA VAL A 121 25.15 3.36 25.85
C VAL A 121 23.73 3.83 25.60
N VAL A 122 23.29 3.75 24.35
CA VAL A 122 21.95 4.12 23.92
C VAL A 122 21.23 2.84 23.52
N VAL A 123 20.30 2.42 24.35
CA VAL A 123 19.45 1.25 24.11
C VAL A 123 18.11 1.73 23.58
N ILE A 124 17.75 1.31 22.39
CA ILE A 124 16.43 1.53 21.82
C ILE A 124 15.71 0.19 21.87
N VAL A 125 14.55 0.18 22.48
CA VAL A 125 13.59 -0.92 22.41
C VAL A 125 12.46 -0.44 21.56
N ASP A 126 12.42 -0.89 20.29
CA ASP A 126 11.46 -0.46 19.28
C ASP A 126 10.03 -0.63 19.80
N ALA A 127 9.21 0.37 19.59
CA ALA A 127 7.82 0.47 20.05
C ALA A 127 7.61 0.34 21.59
N LEU A 128 8.60 0.70 22.41
CA LEU A 128 8.47 0.67 23.87
C LEU A 128 7.57 1.80 24.37
N ARG A 129 6.33 1.47 24.66
CA ARG A 129 5.34 2.39 25.24
C ARG A 129 5.69 2.75 26.69
N TYR A 130 5.28 3.95 27.11
CA TYR A 130 5.47 4.39 28.49
C TYR A 130 4.73 3.52 29.52
N ASP A 131 3.49 3.08 29.19
CA ASP A 131 2.68 2.23 30.08
C ASP A 131 3.22 0.79 30.21
N PHE A 132 4.12 0.33 29.32
CA PHE A 132 4.85 -0.94 29.49
C PHE A 132 5.91 -0.86 30.61
N ALA A 133 6.41 0.36 30.86
CA ALA A 133 7.51 0.63 31.80
C ALA A 133 7.03 1.10 33.17
N VAL A 134 5.74 1.36 33.39
CA VAL A 134 5.16 1.80 34.66
C VAL A 134 4.15 0.78 35.20
N PRO A 135 3.95 0.68 36.53
CA PRO A 135 2.98 -0.25 37.08
C PRO A 135 1.54 0.19 36.73
N VAL A 136 0.78 -0.72 36.18
CA VAL A 136 -0.63 -0.54 35.82
C VAL A 136 -1.48 -1.44 36.71
N ASN A 137 -2.41 -0.85 37.49
CA ASN A 137 -3.39 -1.57 38.26
C ASN A 137 -4.70 -1.70 37.47
N GLY A 138 -4.99 -2.92 36.98
CA GLY A 138 -6.25 -3.20 36.33
C GLY A 138 -7.46 -2.98 37.24
N THR A 139 -8.56 -2.53 36.67
CA THR A 139 -9.87 -2.43 37.31
C THR A 139 -10.81 -3.49 36.74
N GLU A 140 -11.97 -3.77 37.40
CA GLU A 140 -12.98 -4.68 36.82
C GLU A 140 -13.49 -4.21 35.42
N GLN A 141 -13.42 -2.90 35.13
CA GLN A 141 -13.87 -2.30 33.87
C GLN A 141 -12.76 -2.24 32.82
N GLN A 142 -11.50 -2.16 33.27
CA GLN A 142 -10.30 -2.14 32.41
C GLN A 142 -9.24 -3.06 33.03
N PRO A 143 -9.23 -4.36 32.73
CA PRO A 143 -8.21 -5.27 33.20
C PRO A 143 -6.84 -4.88 32.63
N ALA A 144 -5.77 -5.18 33.41
CA ALA A 144 -4.42 -5.02 32.88
C ALA A 144 -4.19 -5.95 31.70
N LEU A 145 -3.55 -5.42 30.64
CA LEU A 145 -3.18 -6.19 29.45
C LEU A 145 -1.96 -7.07 29.72
N ALA A 146 -1.69 -8.03 28.86
CA ALA A 146 -0.53 -8.92 28.96
C ALA A 146 0.82 -8.18 28.95
N CYS A 147 0.91 -7.04 28.27
CA CYS A 147 2.10 -6.19 28.25
C CYS A 147 2.38 -5.45 29.57
N HIS A 148 1.38 -5.25 30.40
CA HIS A 148 1.53 -4.48 31.65
C HIS A 148 2.31 -5.25 32.73
N ASN A 149 3.12 -4.51 33.49
CA ASN A 149 3.90 -5.04 34.62
C ASN A 149 4.96 -6.11 34.26
N ALA A 150 5.27 -6.29 32.97
CA ALA A 150 6.29 -7.25 32.52
C ALA A 150 7.71 -6.65 32.46
N LEU A 151 7.86 -5.31 32.54
CA LEU A 151 9.14 -4.59 32.56
C LEU A 151 9.23 -3.67 33.81
N PRO A 152 9.25 -4.21 35.04
CA PRO A 152 9.24 -3.40 36.29
C PRO A 152 10.56 -2.69 36.59
N PHE A 153 11.68 -3.12 36.03
CA PHE A 153 13.02 -2.66 36.40
C PHE A 153 13.20 -1.14 36.24
N LEU A 154 12.72 -0.58 35.16
CA LEU A 154 12.87 0.86 34.87
C LEU A 154 12.19 1.72 35.93
N TYR A 155 10.96 1.42 36.26
CA TYR A 155 10.19 2.11 37.29
C TYR A 155 10.78 1.90 38.68
N GLU A 156 11.04 0.64 39.05
CA GLU A 156 11.60 0.30 40.36
C GLU A 156 12.92 1.03 40.64
N THR A 157 13.82 1.06 39.66
CA THR A 157 15.10 1.73 39.81
C THR A 157 14.93 3.23 39.92
N ALA A 158 14.06 3.85 39.12
CA ALA A 158 13.79 5.29 39.20
C ALA A 158 13.19 5.70 40.55
N VAL A 159 12.38 4.82 41.16
CA VAL A 159 11.83 5.05 42.54
C VAL A 159 12.86 4.81 43.63
N LYS A 160 13.59 3.69 43.56
CA LYS A 160 14.56 3.31 44.60
C LYS A 160 15.83 4.18 44.60
N GLU A 161 16.26 4.59 43.38
CA GLU A 161 17.49 5.32 43.17
C GLU A 161 17.27 6.63 42.37
N PRO A 162 16.49 7.61 42.89
CA PRO A 162 16.00 8.76 42.15
C PRO A 162 17.11 9.74 41.67
N HIS A 163 18.34 9.60 42.16
CA HIS A 163 19.50 10.34 41.69
C HIS A 163 20.31 9.59 40.66
N ASN A 164 20.13 8.26 40.56
CA ASN A 164 20.78 7.42 39.56
C ASN A 164 19.92 7.27 38.31
N ALA A 165 18.59 7.30 38.45
CA ALA A 165 17.68 7.09 37.34
C ALA A 165 16.47 8.04 37.34
N PHE A 166 15.92 8.27 36.16
CA PHE A 166 14.59 8.85 35.97
C PHE A 166 13.89 8.21 34.79
N LEU A 167 12.55 8.18 34.86
CA LEU A 167 11.67 7.64 33.80
C LEU A 167 10.61 8.68 33.45
N LEU A 168 10.48 8.99 32.16
CA LEU A 168 9.56 10.02 31.64
C LEU A 168 8.82 9.50 30.40
N PRO A 169 7.56 9.96 30.14
CA PRO A 169 6.93 9.86 28.84
C PRO A 169 7.77 10.61 27.80
N PHE A 170 8.02 9.96 26.67
CA PHE A 170 8.88 10.41 25.58
C PHE A 170 8.06 10.60 24.32
N ILE A 171 7.63 11.82 24.05
CA ILE A 171 6.63 12.13 23.03
C ILE A 171 7.25 12.11 21.65
N ALA A 172 6.78 11.19 20.83
CA ALA A 172 7.12 11.06 19.41
C ALA A 172 6.21 11.96 18.58
N ASP A 173 6.77 12.85 17.78
CA ASP A 173 5.99 13.64 16.82
C ASP A 173 5.56 12.75 15.64
N PRO A 174 4.28 12.73 15.22
CA PRO A 174 3.82 11.95 14.07
C PRO A 174 4.50 12.34 12.75
N PRO A 175 4.66 11.38 11.83
CA PRO A 175 4.31 9.96 11.87
C PRO A 175 5.27 9.13 12.73
N THR A 176 4.71 8.15 13.44
CA THR A 176 5.42 7.30 14.41
C THR A 176 6.03 6.07 13.73
N THR A 177 6.95 6.29 12.79
CA THR A 177 7.68 5.22 12.09
C THR A 177 9.16 5.26 12.46
N THR A 178 9.79 4.11 12.65
CA THR A 178 11.17 3.95 13.14
C THR A 178 12.17 4.86 12.42
N LEU A 179 12.21 4.85 11.08
CA LEU A 179 13.18 5.65 10.31
C LEU A 179 13.08 7.14 10.63
N GLN A 180 11.85 7.67 10.74
CA GLN A 180 11.63 9.09 11.00
C GLN A 180 11.91 9.47 12.45
N ARG A 181 11.66 8.52 13.35
CA ARG A 181 12.03 8.72 14.75
C ARG A 181 13.53 8.75 14.91
N LEU A 182 14.26 7.81 14.28
CA LEU A 182 15.73 7.82 14.29
C LEU A 182 16.31 9.11 13.72
N LYS A 183 15.71 9.66 12.66
CA LYS A 183 16.08 10.96 12.13
C LYS A 183 15.86 12.07 13.16
N GLY A 184 14.71 12.15 13.80
CA GLY A 184 14.41 13.13 14.86
C GLY A 184 15.33 12.98 16.08
N LEU A 185 15.58 11.75 16.53
CA LEU A 185 16.46 11.40 17.66
C LEU A 185 17.93 11.71 17.42
N THR A 186 18.34 11.91 16.17
CA THR A 186 19.74 12.21 15.83
C THR A 186 19.97 13.66 15.41
N THR A 187 18.99 14.28 14.72
CA THR A 187 19.09 15.67 14.24
C THR A 187 18.48 16.69 15.18
N GLY A 188 17.51 16.29 16.02
CA GLY A 188 16.74 17.22 16.87
C GLY A 188 15.65 17.99 16.09
N THR A 189 15.22 17.45 14.94
CA THR A 189 14.23 18.08 14.06
C THR A 189 12.90 17.32 14.08
N LEU A 190 11.82 17.99 13.66
CA LEU A 190 10.53 17.36 13.50
C LEU A 190 10.50 16.47 12.23
N PRO A 191 9.72 15.38 12.21
CA PRO A 191 9.57 14.54 11.05
C PRO A 191 8.75 15.21 9.96
N THR A 192 8.86 14.68 8.74
CA THR A 192 7.98 15.06 7.64
C THR A 192 7.31 13.83 7.04
N PHE A 193 6.09 13.98 6.56
CA PHE A 193 5.31 12.88 5.98
C PHE A 193 5.96 12.29 4.70
N ILE A 194 6.79 13.06 4.01
CA ILE A 194 7.54 12.61 2.83
C ILE A 194 8.56 11.53 3.15
N ASP A 195 9.15 11.65 4.33
CA ASP A 195 10.14 10.67 4.77
C ASP A 195 9.49 9.26 4.94
N ALA A 196 8.14 9.17 5.04
CA ALA A 196 7.42 7.89 5.07
C ALA A 196 7.61 7.05 3.80
N GLY A 197 7.74 7.68 2.64
CA GLY A 197 8.11 6.99 1.40
C GLY A 197 9.55 6.51 1.37
N SER A 198 10.42 7.14 2.13
CA SER A 198 11.85 6.78 2.26
C SER A 198 12.07 5.59 3.19
N ASN A 199 11.10 5.19 4.01
CA ASN A 199 11.18 4.03 4.89
C ASN A 199 11.55 2.73 4.14
N PHE A 200 11.25 2.66 2.84
CA PHE A 200 11.60 1.52 2.01
C PHE A 200 12.91 1.68 1.20
N ALA A 201 13.49 2.88 1.18
CA ALA A 201 14.64 3.20 0.32
C ALA A 201 15.79 3.91 1.06
N GLY A 202 15.74 4.00 2.39
CA GLY A 202 16.75 4.55 3.30
C GLY A 202 17.74 5.53 2.64
N THR A 203 17.40 6.81 2.54
CA THR A 203 18.38 7.82 2.10
C THR A 203 19.22 8.26 3.28
N ALA A 204 20.55 8.34 3.08
CA ALA A 204 21.47 8.81 4.11
C ALA A 204 21.08 10.21 4.63
N ILE A 205 21.27 10.44 5.93
CA ILE A 205 21.02 11.74 6.56
C ILE A 205 22.24 12.63 6.29
N GLU A 206 22.05 13.65 5.46
CA GLU A 206 23.07 14.64 5.11
C GLU A 206 23.08 15.83 6.07
N GLU A 207 21.99 16.03 6.81
CA GLU A 207 21.86 17.10 7.80
C GLU A 207 22.82 16.91 8.99
N ASP A 208 23.20 18.03 9.63
CA ASP A 208 23.95 17.98 10.89
C ASP A 208 23.20 17.15 11.94
N ASN A 209 23.89 16.19 12.51
CA ASN A 209 23.30 15.21 13.42
C ASN A 209 24.30 14.78 14.51
N LEU A 210 23.80 14.16 15.56
CA LEU A 210 24.57 13.76 16.73
C LEU A 210 25.71 12.80 16.36
N LEU A 211 25.52 11.87 15.41
CA LEU A 211 26.56 10.93 14.97
C LEU A 211 27.68 11.66 14.21
N ALA A 212 27.31 12.64 13.38
CA ALA A 212 28.30 13.49 12.69
C ALA A 212 29.15 14.27 13.70
N GLN A 213 28.54 14.86 14.74
CA GLN A 213 29.25 15.56 15.82
C GLN A 213 30.15 14.62 16.63
N LEU A 214 29.69 13.40 16.93
CA LEU A 214 30.52 12.36 17.57
C LEU A 214 31.76 12.02 16.74
N LYS A 215 31.56 11.76 15.44
CA LYS A 215 32.66 11.40 14.53
C LYS A 215 33.65 12.55 14.37
N GLN A 216 33.21 13.80 14.25
CA GLN A 216 34.04 14.99 14.21
C GLN A 216 34.85 15.17 15.51
N ALA A 217 34.30 14.79 16.67
CA ALA A 217 35.00 14.77 17.94
C ALA A 217 35.94 13.56 18.11
N GLY A 218 36.11 12.72 17.10
CA GLY A 218 36.97 11.54 17.12
C GLY A 218 36.43 10.40 18.00
N LYS A 219 35.14 10.36 18.27
CA LYS A 219 34.47 9.30 19.04
C LYS A 219 34.18 8.09 18.16
N ARG A 220 34.41 6.89 18.69
CA ARG A 220 34.14 5.61 18.00
C ARG A 220 32.71 5.17 18.33
N ILE A 221 31.95 4.88 17.29
CA ILE A 221 30.54 4.53 17.41
C ILE A 221 30.38 3.06 17.05
N ALA A 222 29.89 2.25 17.98
CA ALA A 222 29.46 0.87 17.75
C ALA A 222 27.93 0.79 17.62
N HIS A 223 27.47 -0.03 16.67
CA HIS A 223 26.05 -0.25 16.44
C HIS A 223 25.71 -1.73 16.45
N LEU A 224 24.65 -2.10 17.14
CA LEU A 224 24.11 -3.46 17.23
C LEU A 224 22.60 -3.42 17.02
N GLY A 225 22.09 -4.20 16.07
CA GLY A 225 20.64 -4.36 15.90
C GLY A 225 20.13 -3.95 14.52
N ASP A 226 19.11 -3.12 14.48
CA ASP A 226 18.36 -2.69 13.28
C ASP A 226 19.27 -2.14 12.17
N ASP A 227 19.20 -2.73 10.97
CA ASP A 227 20.00 -2.34 9.79
C ASP A 227 19.62 -0.96 9.21
N THR A 228 18.49 -0.38 9.62
CA THR A 228 18.08 0.99 9.29
C THR A 228 19.16 2.01 9.65
N TRP A 229 19.89 1.80 10.74
CA TRP A 229 21.00 2.65 11.13
C TRP A 229 22.13 2.70 10.09
N THR A 230 22.45 1.56 9.48
CA THR A 230 23.51 1.49 8.46
C THR A 230 23.08 2.14 7.15
N ALA A 231 21.80 2.13 6.84
CA ALA A 231 21.23 2.83 5.70
C ALA A 231 21.20 4.35 5.92
N LEU A 232 20.86 4.81 7.12
CA LEU A 232 20.80 6.24 7.46
C LEU A 232 22.20 6.86 7.64
N PHE A 233 23.18 6.10 8.14
CA PHE A 233 24.51 6.59 8.50
C PHE A 233 25.62 5.71 7.89
N PRO A 234 25.75 5.66 6.56
CA PRO A 234 26.73 4.81 5.90
C PRO A 234 28.16 5.22 6.27
N GLY A 235 28.97 4.27 6.76
CA GLY A 235 30.37 4.49 7.12
C GLY A 235 30.62 5.25 8.44
N TYR A 236 29.61 5.35 9.30
CA TYR A 236 29.80 5.97 10.64
C TYR A 236 30.21 4.99 11.72
N PHE A 237 29.90 3.72 11.57
CA PHE A 237 30.09 2.69 12.58
C PHE A 237 31.41 1.97 12.45
N GLU A 238 32.03 1.63 13.58
CA GLU A 238 33.29 0.91 13.63
C GLU A 238 33.14 -0.54 13.16
N GLU A 239 33.83 -0.92 12.12
CA GLU A 239 33.86 -2.29 11.62
C GLU A 239 34.48 -3.23 12.68
N GLY A 240 33.93 -4.41 12.83
CA GLY A 240 34.41 -5.43 13.78
C GLY A 240 33.80 -5.38 15.18
N VAL A 241 33.11 -4.30 15.56
CA VAL A 241 32.32 -4.19 16.80
C VAL A 241 30.84 -3.84 16.52
N SER A 242 30.48 -3.62 15.27
CA SER A 242 29.13 -3.30 14.85
C SER A 242 28.50 -4.46 14.08
N HIS A 243 27.25 -4.79 14.38
CA HIS A 243 26.50 -5.88 13.77
C HIS A 243 25.06 -5.44 13.47
N ALA A 244 24.73 -5.30 12.20
CA ALA A 244 23.40 -4.98 11.72
C ALA A 244 22.63 -6.26 11.34
N TYR A 245 21.32 -6.27 11.57
CA TYR A 245 20.43 -7.38 11.32
C TYR A 245 19.22 -6.89 10.52
N ASP A 246 18.62 -7.76 9.66
CA ASP A 246 17.43 -7.45 8.87
C ASP A 246 16.24 -7.06 9.77
N SER A 247 15.76 -5.82 9.64
CA SER A 247 14.72 -5.22 10.47
C SER A 247 13.31 -5.48 9.96
N PHE A 248 13.13 -5.84 8.70
CA PHE A 248 11.78 -5.93 8.10
C PHE A 248 11.05 -7.24 8.34
N ASN A 249 11.70 -8.26 8.91
CA ASN A 249 11.09 -9.56 9.12
C ASN A 249 10.32 -9.63 10.45
N VAL A 250 9.15 -9.05 10.51
CA VAL A 250 8.26 -9.03 11.71
C VAL A 250 7.85 -10.45 12.23
N TRP A 251 8.13 -11.51 11.46
CA TRP A 251 7.89 -12.90 11.88
C TRP A 251 9.03 -13.45 12.74
N ASP A 252 10.14 -12.76 12.81
CA ASP A 252 11.30 -13.14 13.61
C ASP A 252 11.41 -12.25 14.85
N LEU A 253 10.99 -12.78 15.99
CA LEU A 253 11.01 -12.05 17.26
C LEU A 253 12.36 -12.11 17.97
N HIS A 254 13.30 -12.95 17.53
CA HIS A 254 14.42 -13.35 18.39
C HIS A 254 15.80 -13.10 17.81
N THR A 255 16.00 -13.21 16.52
CA THR A 255 17.35 -13.18 15.91
C THR A 255 18.05 -11.87 16.17
N VAL A 256 17.38 -10.74 15.99
CA VAL A 256 17.95 -9.41 16.22
C VAL A 256 18.28 -9.22 17.69
N ASP A 257 17.30 -9.44 18.59
CA ASP A 257 17.47 -9.24 20.01
C ASP A 257 18.57 -10.13 20.61
N ASN A 258 18.59 -11.41 20.24
CA ASN A 258 19.63 -12.35 20.70
C ASN A 258 21.00 -11.94 20.18
N GLY A 259 21.09 -11.49 18.92
CA GLY A 259 22.34 -10.99 18.35
C GLY A 259 22.83 -9.72 19.04
N VAL A 260 21.96 -8.79 19.39
CA VAL A 260 22.30 -7.62 20.19
C VAL A 260 22.84 -8.04 21.57
N VAL A 261 22.16 -8.95 22.28
CA VAL A 261 22.58 -9.43 23.60
C VAL A 261 23.95 -10.12 23.54
N GLU A 262 24.15 -10.98 22.52
CA GLU A 262 25.40 -11.72 22.32
C GLU A 262 26.61 -10.79 22.19
N HIS A 263 26.45 -9.67 21.48
CA HIS A 263 27.54 -8.74 21.19
C HIS A 263 27.63 -7.57 22.20
N ALA A 264 26.52 -7.10 22.79
CA ALA A 264 26.52 -5.96 23.72
C ALA A 264 27.25 -6.27 25.04
N LEU A 265 26.97 -7.39 25.67
CA LEU A 265 27.55 -7.71 26.98
C LEU A 265 29.08 -7.85 26.96
N PRO A 266 29.73 -8.48 25.96
CA PRO A 266 31.18 -8.45 25.82
C PRO A 266 31.74 -7.04 25.67
N LEU A 267 31.09 -6.16 24.90
CA LEU A 267 31.53 -4.78 24.68
C LEU A 267 31.46 -3.94 25.95
N LEU A 268 30.58 -4.24 26.89
CA LEU A 268 30.48 -3.53 28.19
C LEU A 268 31.54 -3.95 29.19
N ARG A 269 32.23 -5.08 28.99
CA ARG A 269 33.24 -5.60 29.87
C ARG A 269 34.66 -5.15 29.42
N SER A 270 35.57 -4.98 30.36
CA SER A 270 36.98 -4.75 30.04
C SER A 270 37.60 -5.99 29.40
N LYS A 271 38.49 -5.77 28.45
CA LYS A 271 39.29 -6.86 27.88
C LYS A 271 40.07 -7.57 28.97
N ALA A 272 40.11 -8.90 28.91
CA ALA A 272 41.03 -9.65 29.73
C ALA A 272 42.48 -9.25 29.40
N ALA A 273 43.32 -9.11 30.42
CA ALA A 273 44.74 -8.71 30.23
C ALA A 273 45.45 -9.65 29.25
N GLY A 274 45.83 -9.14 28.06
CA GLY A 274 46.47 -9.89 26.98
C GLY A 274 45.51 -10.64 26.04
N GLY A 275 44.16 -10.46 26.17
CA GLY A 275 43.18 -11.06 25.30
C GLY A 275 43.02 -10.32 23.97
N SER A 276 42.78 -11.08 22.91
CA SER A 276 42.48 -10.53 21.55
C SER A 276 41.00 -10.25 21.33
N GLY A 277 40.12 -10.32 22.36
CA GLY A 277 38.66 -10.12 22.25
C GLY A 277 38.29 -8.64 22.20
N VAL A 278 36.97 -8.38 21.88
CA VAL A 278 36.34 -7.06 21.94
C VAL A 278 36.06 -6.65 23.39
N GLY A 279 35.97 -5.37 23.71
CA GLY A 279 35.67 -4.88 25.03
C GLY A 279 35.37 -3.37 25.06
N LYS A 280 35.18 -2.83 26.27
CA LYS A 280 34.80 -1.43 26.48
C LYS A 280 35.79 -0.41 25.94
N GLU A 281 37.01 -0.84 25.61
CA GLU A 281 38.08 0.02 25.04
C GLU A 281 37.89 0.29 23.54
N ASP A 282 37.00 -0.43 22.87
CA ASP A 282 36.88 -0.39 21.40
C ASP A 282 35.81 0.59 20.91
N TRP A 283 35.02 1.16 21.81
CA TRP A 283 33.97 2.09 21.49
C TRP A 283 33.86 3.24 22.49
N ASP A 284 33.21 4.35 22.11
CA ASP A 284 32.91 5.49 22.99
C ASP A 284 31.39 5.70 23.11
N VAL A 285 30.63 5.40 22.03
CA VAL A 285 29.17 5.36 22.05
C VAL A 285 28.72 4.03 21.46
N LEU A 286 27.90 3.30 22.23
CA LEU A 286 27.27 2.05 21.81
C LEU A 286 25.78 2.27 21.60
N ILE A 287 25.30 2.03 20.40
CA ILE A 287 23.87 2.03 20.06
C ILE A 287 23.42 0.58 19.95
N ALA A 288 22.43 0.20 20.74
CA ALA A 288 21.84 -1.14 20.75
C ALA A 288 20.33 -1.03 20.46
N HIS A 289 19.89 -1.52 19.32
CA HIS A 289 18.51 -1.39 18.86
C HIS A 289 17.82 -2.76 18.78
N PHE A 290 16.88 -2.99 19.69
CA PHE A 290 16.08 -4.22 19.83
C PHE A 290 14.75 -4.07 19.08
N LEU A 291 14.35 -5.08 18.31
CA LEU A 291 13.14 -5.05 17.48
C LEU A 291 12.02 -5.97 18.01
N GLY A 292 12.33 -6.86 18.95
CA GLY A 292 11.42 -7.94 19.32
C GLY A 292 10.09 -7.49 19.93
N VAL A 293 10.03 -6.33 20.57
CA VAL A 293 8.78 -5.78 21.13
C VAL A 293 7.88 -5.25 20.02
N ASP A 294 8.43 -4.51 19.07
CA ASP A 294 7.72 -4.05 17.88
C ASP A 294 7.18 -5.21 17.02
N HIS A 295 8.04 -6.18 16.72
CA HIS A 295 7.65 -7.37 15.95
C HIS A 295 6.56 -8.19 16.67
N ALA A 296 6.59 -8.28 18.01
CA ALA A 296 5.53 -8.91 18.78
C ALA A 296 4.21 -8.11 18.67
N GLY A 297 4.29 -6.80 18.66
CA GLY A 297 3.16 -5.90 18.43
C GLY A 297 2.50 -6.18 17.08
N HIS A 298 3.23 -6.02 15.99
CA HIS A 298 2.73 -6.24 14.64
C HIS A 298 2.12 -7.61 14.41
N ARG A 299 2.73 -8.64 14.98
CA ARG A 299 2.29 -10.02 14.75
C ARG A 299 1.11 -10.43 15.63
N TYR A 300 1.09 -10.01 16.90
CA TYR A 300 0.17 -10.56 17.91
C TYR A 300 -0.69 -9.49 18.60
N GLY A 301 -0.25 -8.24 18.58
CA GLY A 301 -0.80 -7.16 19.38
C GLY A 301 -0.23 -7.12 20.82
N PRO A 302 -0.46 -6.01 21.55
CA PRO A 302 0.09 -5.81 22.89
C PRO A 302 -0.48 -6.77 23.95
N ASP A 303 -1.69 -7.28 23.77
CA ASP A 303 -2.36 -8.19 24.70
C ASP A 303 -2.13 -9.67 24.33
N HIS A 304 -0.85 -10.07 24.27
CA HIS A 304 -0.46 -11.43 23.92
C HIS A 304 0.72 -11.92 24.77
N PRO A 305 0.79 -13.23 25.16
CA PRO A 305 1.91 -13.78 25.94
C PRO A 305 3.29 -13.59 25.31
N ALA A 306 3.39 -13.52 23.98
CA ALA A 306 4.65 -13.24 23.28
C ALA A 306 5.17 -11.83 23.60
N MET A 307 4.29 -10.84 23.75
CA MET A 307 4.63 -9.49 24.18
C MET A 307 5.17 -9.51 25.62
N THR A 308 4.48 -10.20 26.54
CA THR A 308 4.95 -10.38 27.91
C THR A 308 6.36 -10.97 27.95
N ALA A 309 6.59 -12.08 27.20
CA ALA A 309 7.88 -12.75 27.15
C ALA A 309 9.00 -11.85 26.60
N LYS A 310 8.69 -10.97 25.64
CA LYS A 310 9.65 -10.01 25.10
C LYS A 310 9.99 -8.91 26.10
N LEU A 311 9.01 -8.37 26.80
CA LEU A 311 9.22 -7.35 27.84
C LEU A 311 10.00 -7.93 29.03
N GLU A 312 9.71 -9.17 29.47
CA GLU A 312 10.49 -9.88 30.50
C GLU A 312 11.93 -10.15 30.05
N GLN A 313 12.15 -10.47 28.76
CA GLN A 313 13.50 -10.56 28.20
C GLN A 313 14.22 -9.22 28.30
N MET A 314 13.56 -8.10 27.93
CA MET A 314 14.15 -6.77 28.03
C MET A 314 14.43 -6.38 29.50
N ASP A 315 13.55 -6.71 30.43
CA ASP A 315 13.80 -6.49 31.85
C ASP A 315 15.12 -7.15 32.32
N THR A 316 15.31 -8.41 31.92
CA THR A 316 16.53 -9.18 32.23
C THR A 316 17.76 -8.56 31.60
N VAL A 317 17.71 -8.24 30.29
CA VAL A 317 18.80 -7.65 29.53
C VAL A 317 19.23 -6.31 30.13
N LEU A 318 18.28 -5.45 30.50
CA LEU A 318 18.57 -4.13 31.07
C LEU A 318 19.22 -4.24 32.45
N ARG A 319 18.82 -5.22 33.28
CA ARG A 319 19.51 -5.53 34.55
C ARG A 319 20.96 -5.95 34.31
N ASP A 320 21.23 -6.80 33.33
CA ASP A 320 22.58 -7.26 32.97
C ASP A 320 23.44 -6.12 32.45
N ILE A 321 22.89 -5.24 31.60
CA ILE A 321 23.57 -4.03 31.11
C ILE A 321 23.95 -3.13 32.30
N VAL A 322 23.00 -2.78 33.19
CA VAL A 322 23.25 -1.93 34.36
C VAL A 322 24.32 -2.55 35.27
N ALA A 323 24.30 -3.88 35.47
CA ALA A 323 25.32 -4.58 36.25
C ALA A 323 26.73 -4.46 35.66
N ALA A 324 26.85 -4.37 34.31
CA ALA A 324 28.12 -4.26 33.58
C ALA A 324 28.65 -2.83 33.41
N LEU A 325 27.85 -1.77 33.69
CA LEU A 325 28.25 -0.38 33.53
C LEU A 325 29.33 0.05 34.51
N ASP A 326 30.07 1.08 34.14
CA ASP A 326 31.00 1.81 35.06
C ASP A 326 30.46 3.21 35.38
N ASP A 327 31.21 3.96 36.20
CA ASP A 327 30.78 5.27 36.69
C ASP A 327 30.84 6.37 35.64
N ASP A 328 31.65 6.19 34.55
CA ASP A 328 31.87 7.20 33.52
C ASP A 328 30.97 7.01 32.28
N THR A 329 30.10 6.00 32.33
CA THR A 329 29.20 5.67 31.24
C THR A 329 27.76 6.08 31.56
N LEU A 330 27.12 6.83 30.66
CA LEU A 330 25.70 7.14 30.67
C LEU A 330 24.93 6.02 29.98
N LEU A 331 23.85 5.55 30.58
CA LEU A 331 22.90 4.67 29.93
C LEU A 331 21.59 5.43 29.64
N VAL A 332 21.14 5.32 28.38
CA VAL A 332 19.84 5.81 27.94
C VAL A 332 19.06 4.62 27.39
N VAL A 333 17.86 4.38 27.90
CA VAL A 333 16.91 3.38 27.40
C VAL A 333 15.67 4.13 26.93
N MET A 334 15.22 3.88 25.72
CA MET A 334 14.06 4.58 25.15
C MET A 334 13.32 3.71 24.15
N GLY A 335 12.02 4.04 23.94
CA GLY A 335 11.29 3.67 22.76
C GLY A 335 11.46 4.78 21.70
N ASP A 336 11.55 4.39 20.46
CA ASP A 336 11.52 5.33 19.33
C ASP A 336 10.08 5.81 19.03
N HIS A 337 9.10 4.95 19.26
CA HIS A 337 7.66 5.23 19.27
C HIS A 337 6.92 4.25 20.21
N GLY A 338 5.61 4.34 20.25
CA GLY A 338 4.74 3.33 20.82
C GLY A 338 4.01 2.53 19.75
N MET A 339 2.93 1.87 20.13
CA MET A 339 2.07 1.11 19.21
C MET A 339 0.60 1.27 19.62
N ASP A 340 -0.31 1.17 18.66
CA ASP A 340 -1.75 1.22 18.91
C ASP A 340 -2.24 -0.05 19.66
N ALA A 341 -3.54 -0.10 19.93
CA ALA A 341 -4.15 -1.24 20.63
C ALA A 341 -4.03 -2.57 19.85
N LYS A 342 -3.68 -2.56 18.57
CA LYS A 342 -3.50 -3.76 17.74
C LYS A 342 -2.03 -4.13 17.54
N GLY A 343 -1.12 -3.26 17.99
CA GLY A 343 0.32 -3.43 17.82
C GLY A 343 0.88 -2.82 16.54
N ASP A 344 0.10 -1.97 15.85
CA ASP A 344 0.55 -1.22 14.69
C ASP A 344 0.99 0.20 15.09
N HIS A 345 1.73 0.88 14.23
CA HIS A 345 2.22 2.25 14.44
C HIS A 345 2.30 3.02 13.12
N GLY A 346 2.68 4.30 13.16
CA GLY A 346 2.74 5.20 12.01
C GLY A 346 1.64 6.26 12.00
N GLY A 347 0.76 6.23 13.01
CA GLY A 347 -0.30 7.20 13.25
C GLY A 347 0.08 8.26 14.29
N GLU A 348 -0.94 8.78 14.98
CA GLU A 348 -0.85 9.88 15.95
C GLU A 348 -1.63 9.60 17.25
N SER A 349 -2.05 8.35 17.49
CA SER A 349 -2.77 8.00 18.71
C SER A 349 -1.87 8.18 19.94
N ASP A 350 -2.48 8.42 21.12
CA ASP A 350 -1.74 8.58 22.36
C ASP A 350 -0.82 7.39 22.65
N ASP A 351 -1.27 6.18 22.35
CA ASP A 351 -0.50 4.95 22.54
C ASP A 351 0.67 4.81 21.56
N GLU A 352 0.59 5.40 20.37
CA GLU A 352 1.68 5.42 19.40
C GLU A 352 2.72 6.51 19.68
N VAL A 353 2.30 7.67 20.21
CA VAL A 353 3.20 8.80 20.47
C VAL A 353 3.88 8.77 21.84
N GLN A 354 3.31 8.09 22.85
CA GLN A 354 3.86 8.03 24.19
C GLN A 354 4.83 6.85 24.39
N ALA A 355 6.06 7.01 23.91
CA ALA A 355 7.15 6.10 24.20
C ALA A 355 7.72 6.30 25.61
N ALA A 356 8.60 5.42 26.08
CA ALA A 356 9.32 5.55 27.33
C ALA A 356 10.71 6.16 27.13
N LEU A 357 11.16 7.00 28.06
CA LEU A 357 12.56 7.43 28.20
C LEU A 357 13.01 7.16 29.63
N TRP A 358 14.08 6.37 29.76
CA TRP A 358 14.75 6.11 31.02
C TRP A 358 16.25 6.39 30.90
N MET A 359 16.80 7.19 31.81
CA MET A 359 18.23 7.45 31.83
C MET A 359 18.81 7.01 33.16
N TYR A 360 20.02 6.44 33.13
CA TYR A 360 20.73 5.90 34.30
C TYR A 360 22.19 6.29 34.32
N SER A 361 22.68 6.59 35.53
CA SER A 361 24.09 6.78 35.84
C SER A 361 24.41 6.30 37.24
N ARG A 362 25.48 5.53 37.41
CA ARG A 362 25.96 5.09 38.73
C ARG A 362 26.41 6.24 39.64
N ARG A 363 26.77 7.41 39.08
CA ARG A 363 27.25 8.57 39.80
C ARG A 363 26.19 9.31 40.61
N GLY A 364 24.93 9.02 40.40
CA GLY A 364 23.81 9.65 41.16
C GLY A 364 23.77 11.18 40.98
N ILE A 365 23.87 11.67 39.76
CA ILE A 365 23.97 13.11 39.43
C ILE A 365 22.63 13.75 39.09
N PHE A 366 21.60 12.95 38.83
CA PHE A 366 20.29 13.46 38.41
C PHE A 366 19.52 14.12 39.56
N GLY A 367 18.75 15.13 39.20
CA GLY A 367 17.89 15.88 40.13
C GLY A 367 16.67 16.45 39.45
N ARG A 368 15.76 17.00 40.24
CA ARG A 368 14.49 17.56 39.77
C ARG A 368 14.20 18.87 40.42
N THR A 369 13.71 19.84 39.68
CA THR A 369 13.37 21.17 40.20
C THR A 369 12.09 21.15 41.05
N ALA A 370 11.19 20.19 40.75
CA ALA A 370 9.93 19.98 41.44
C ALA A 370 9.82 18.50 41.89
N PRO A 371 9.98 18.21 43.20
CA PRO A 371 9.95 16.84 43.74
C PRO A 371 8.61 16.12 43.46
N GLU A 372 7.51 16.84 43.38
CA GLU A 372 6.17 16.32 43.16
C GLU A 372 5.98 15.70 41.75
N THR A 373 6.86 16.04 40.78
CA THR A 373 6.82 15.52 39.40
C THR A 373 7.67 14.27 39.23
N LEU A 374 8.13 13.68 40.34
CA LEU A 374 9.14 12.61 40.40
C LEU A 374 8.72 11.31 39.76
N LEU A 375 7.66 10.95 39.50
CA LEU A 375 7.03 9.83 38.83
C LEU A 375 5.53 10.06 39.01
N PRO A 376 4.74 9.97 37.99
CA PRO A 376 3.34 10.02 38.26
C PRO A 376 3.06 8.88 39.25
N PRO A 377 2.38 9.13 40.35
CA PRO A 377 1.62 8.08 40.98
C PRO A 377 0.78 7.49 39.82
N VAL A 378 0.60 6.18 39.77
CA VAL A 378 -0.19 5.47 38.76
C VAL A 378 -1.57 6.14 38.48
N SER A 379 -1.97 7.10 39.27
CA SER A 379 -3.17 7.92 39.22
C SER A 379 -2.97 9.34 38.65
N ALA A 380 -1.77 9.77 38.26
CA ALA A 380 -1.58 11.11 37.72
C ALA A 380 -2.08 11.17 36.27
N LYS A 381 -3.04 12.06 36.03
CA LYS A 381 -3.65 12.21 34.68
C LYS A 381 -2.69 12.75 33.63
N ASP A 382 -1.68 13.55 34.04
CA ASP A 382 -0.73 14.19 33.12
C ASP A 382 0.69 14.11 33.68
N PRO A 383 1.45 13.01 33.42
CA PRO A 383 2.85 12.96 33.79
C PRO A 383 3.66 14.00 33.00
N ARG A 384 4.71 14.59 33.62
CA ARG A 384 5.63 15.45 32.91
C ARG A 384 6.25 14.70 31.74
N ALA A 385 6.02 15.18 30.54
CA ALA A 385 6.53 14.57 29.33
C ALA A 385 7.70 15.39 28.73
N VAL A 386 8.55 14.73 27.95
CA VAL A 386 9.62 15.34 27.15
C VAL A 386 9.46 14.92 25.70
N ASN A 387 9.85 15.80 24.76
CA ASN A 387 9.80 15.44 23.35
C ASN A 387 11.04 14.64 22.94
N GLN A 388 10.94 13.81 21.94
CA GLN A 388 12.08 13.01 21.44
C GLN A 388 13.25 13.87 20.98
N ILE A 389 12.98 14.98 20.34
CA ILE A 389 13.98 15.93 19.93
C ILE A 389 14.80 16.56 21.08
N ASP A 390 14.28 16.50 22.32
CA ASP A 390 14.94 17.03 23.52
C ASP A 390 16.16 16.16 23.93
N LEU A 391 16.22 14.92 23.45
CA LEU A 391 17.34 14.02 23.71
C LEU A 391 18.63 14.51 23.03
N VAL A 392 18.54 15.08 21.83
CA VAL A 392 19.68 15.50 21.01
C VAL A 392 20.55 16.56 21.73
N PRO A 393 20.01 17.71 22.18
CA PRO A 393 20.79 18.68 22.92
C PRO A 393 21.23 18.14 24.29
N THR A 394 20.47 17.24 24.89
CA THR A 394 20.80 16.61 26.19
C THR A 394 22.05 15.75 26.07
N LEU A 395 22.07 14.80 25.10
CA LEU A 395 23.23 13.92 24.88
C LEU A 395 24.45 14.71 24.41
N ALA A 396 24.26 15.65 23.45
CA ALA A 396 25.35 16.49 22.98
C ALA A 396 26.08 17.18 24.12
N LEU A 397 25.35 17.86 25.01
CA LEU A 397 25.93 18.62 26.13
C LEU A 397 26.51 17.70 27.21
N LEU A 398 25.89 16.57 27.52
CA LEU A 398 26.42 15.60 28.50
C LEU A 398 27.74 14.97 28.05
N LEU A 399 27.89 14.76 26.74
CA LEU A 399 29.12 14.20 26.10
C LEU A 399 30.15 15.30 25.75
N GLY A 400 29.81 16.57 25.97
CA GLY A 400 30.66 17.71 25.66
C GLY A 400 30.82 17.99 24.19
N LEU A 401 29.77 17.80 23.40
CA LEU A 401 29.70 18.02 21.95
C LEU A 401 28.93 19.31 21.63
N PRO A 402 29.06 19.86 20.42
CA PRO A 402 28.15 20.88 19.91
C PRO A 402 26.74 20.30 19.72
N ILE A 403 25.73 21.11 19.96
CA ILE A 403 24.36 20.76 19.56
C ILE A 403 24.25 20.85 18.04
N PRO A 404 23.70 19.85 17.34
CA PRO A 404 23.48 19.90 15.89
C PRO A 404 22.75 21.16 15.45
N PHE A 405 23.12 21.70 14.28
CA PHE A 405 22.65 22.99 13.77
C PHE A 405 21.13 23.09 13.65
N ASN A 406 20.51 22.04 13.16
CA ASN A 406 19.08 21.99 12.88
C ASN A 406 18.20 21.64 14.10
N ASN A 407 18.80 21.52 15.29
CA ASN A 407 18.11 21.13 16.51
C ASN A 407 17.13 22.21 16.98
N ILE A 408 15.90 21.79 17.26
CA ILE A 408 14.86 22.64 17.91
C ILE A 408 14.41 22.10 19.26
N GLY A 409 15.02 20.98 19.72
CA GLY A 409 14.80 20.42 21.06
C GLY A 409 15.48 21.23 22.16
N ARG A 410 15.08 20.97 23.40
CA ARG A 410 15.59 21.59 24.62
C ARG A 410 16.25 20.57 25.54
N PRO A 411 17.28 20.94 26.32
CA PRO A 411 17.91 20.02 27.28
C PRO A 411 16.91 19.52 28.34
N ILE A 412 16.96 18.20 28.64
CA ILE A 412 16.13 17.57 29.65
C ILE A 412 16.59 18.00 31.05
N GLU A 413 15.69 18.59 31.80
CA GLU A 413 15.95 19.22 33.10
C GLU A 413 16.67 18.30 34.10
N GLU A 414 16.21 17.07 34.22
CA GLU A 414 16.69 16.08 35.17
C GLU A 414 18.19 15.79 35.05
N ALA A 415 18.72 15.90 33.83
CA ALA A 415 20.15 15.69 33.56
C ALA A 415 21.05 16.84 34.01
N PHE A 416 20.50 18.04 34.21
CA PHE A 416 21.26 19.27 34.45
C PHE A 416 20.90 20.01 35.75
N ALA A 417 19.80 19.63 36.45
CA ALA A 417 19.35 20.27 37.66
C ALA A 417 20.26 20.05 38.88
N GLY A 418 21.22 19.14 38.76
CA GLY A 418 22.09 18.69 39.88
C GLY A 418 21.33 17.89 40.88
N ARG A 419 22.02 17.12 41.71
CA ARG A 419 21.42 16.19 42.68
C ARG A 419 20.38 16.82 43.64
N LYS A 420 20.51 18.12 43.94
CA LYS A 420 19.55 18.85 44.79
C LYS A 420 18.38 19.47 44.04
N GLY A 421 18.34 19.36 42.72
CA GLY A 421 17.31 19.94 41.87
C GLY A 421 17.31 21.47 41.80
N ASN A 422 18.38 22.15 42.19
CA ASN A 422 18.45 23.60 42.31
C ASN A 422 19.68 24.24 41.68
N ASP A 423 20.34 23.54 40.76
CA ASP A 423 21.45 24.10 39.98
C ASP A 423 20.92 24.97 38.84
N TRP A 424 20.30 26.08 39.21
CA TRP A 424 19.70 27.03 38.29
C TRP A 424 20.72 27.68 37.34
N ALA A 425 21.98 27.77 37.75
CA ALA A 425 23.04 28.34 36.93
C ALA A 425 23.36 27.39 35.78
N ASN A 426 23.49 26.11 36.04
CA ASN A 426 23.73 25.11 35.00
C ASN A 426 22.51 24.96 34.08
N LEU A 427 21.30 24.88 34.62
CA LEU A 427 20.05 24.84 33.85
C LEU A 427 19.89 26.04 32.92
N ALA A 428 20.11 27.25 33.43
CA ALA A 428 20.05 28.47 32.61
C ALA A 428 21.11 28.47 31.50
N SER A 429 22.33 27.97 31.80
CA SER A 429 23.43 27.86 30.86
C SER A 429 23.10 26.93 29.70
N VAL A 430 22.70 25.70 29.98
CA VAL A 430 22.41 24.71 28.92
C VAL A 430 21.18 25.11 28.09
N SER A 431 20.17 25.68 28.74
CA SER A 431 18.98 26.18 28.05
C SER A 431 19.31 27.39 27.18
N ALA A 432 20.21 28.27 27.58
CA ALA A 432 20.65 29.41 26.79
C ALA A 432 21.42 28.97 25.55
N MET A 433 22.27 27.98 25.64
CA MET A 433 22.99 27.41 24.52
C MET A 433 22.04 26.78 23.50
N ALA A 434 21.10 25.98 23.95
CA ALA A 434 20.11 25.37 23.06
C ALA A 434 19.20 26.43 22.42
N ALA A 435 18.71 27.40 23.20
CA ALA A 435 17.85 28.48 22.70
C ALA A 435 18.55 29.37 21.67
N ALA A 436 19.83 29.67 21.86
CA ALA A 436 20.63 30.43 20.92
C ALA A 436 20.91 29.64 19.61
N GLY A 437 21.01 28.31 19.73
CA GLY A 437 21.05 27.42 18.56
C GLY A 437 19.74 27.45 17.77
N VAL A 438 18.60 27.43 18.47
CA VAL A 438 17.26 27.53 17.86
C VAL A 438 17.05 28.88 17.16
N GLU A 439 17.47 30.02 17.80
CA GLU A 439 17.43 31.34 17.18
C GLU A 439 18.24 31.38 15.88
N ARG A 440 19.49 30.88 15.92
CA ARG A 440 20.39 30.80 14.75
C ARG A 440 19.76 29.98 13.62
N TYR A 441 19.15 28.85 13.94
CA TYR A 441 18.47 28.00 12.97
C TYR A 441 17.24 28.70 12.38
N GLN A 442 16.42 29.34 13.21
CA GLN A 442 15.25 30.11 12.75
C GLN A 442 15.62 31.21 11.76
N ASP A 443 16.65 32.00 12.08
CA ASP A 443 17.13 33.08 11.22
C ASP A 443 17.58 32.54 9.86
N ALA A 444 18.36 31.45 9.85
CA ALA A 444 18.79 30.79 8.63
C ALA A 444 17.59 30.25 7.82
N TYR A 445 16.66 29.61 8.50
CA TYR A 445 15.46 29.06 7.87
C TYR A 445 14.55 30.12 7.26
N PHE A 446 14.28 31.23 8.00
CA PHE A 446 13.45 32.33 7.50
C PHE A 446 14.12 33.04 6.32
N LYS A 447 15.43 33.25 6.41
CA LYS A 447 16.19 33.84 5.29
C LYS A 447 16.12 32.95 4.05
N ALA A 448 16.29 31.65 4.19
CA ALA A 448 16.22 30.71 3.09
C ALA A 448 14.81 30.58 2.48
N ARG A 449 13.76 30.83 3.28
CA ARG A 449 12.35 30.82 2.84
C ARG A 449 11.83 32.19 2.36
N GLY A 450 12.62 33.26 2.47
CA GLY A 450 12.16 34.62 2.14
C GLY A 450 11.02 35.11 3.02
N ILE A 451 10.92 34.65 4.28
CA ILE A 451 9.88 35.06 5.24
C ILE A 451 10.42 36.25 6.02
N GLU A 452 9.71 37.35 5.98
CA GLU A 452 10.02 38.51 6.81
C GLU A 452 9.59 38.29 8.25
N GLU A 453 10.57 38.30 9.15
CA GLU A 453 10.53 38.40 10.63
C GLU A 453 9.53 37.53 11.45
N GLY A 454 10.10 36.83 12.43
CA GLY A 454 9.41 36.03 13.42
C GLY A 454 8.41 36.73 14.33
N ASN A 455 7.65 35.95 15.11
CA ASN A 455 6.60 36.39 16.03
C ASN A 455 7.13 37.35 17.11
N ALA A 456 6.43 38.45 17.35
CA ALA A 456 6.78 39.46 18.38
C ALA A 456 6.81 38.87 19.80
N GLY A 457 6.00 37.80 20.09
CA GLY A 457 5.97 37.10 21.37
C GLY A 457 7.27 36.37 21.68
N THR A 458 7.77 35.56 20.72
CA THR A 458 9.03 34.82 20.87
C THR A 458 10.22 35.75 21.03
N ARG A 459 10.27 36.89 20.32
CA ARG A 459 11.30 37.93 20.48
C ARG A 459 11.29 38.57 21.87
N ALA A 460 10.13 38.85 22.43
CA ALA A 460 10.00 39.43 23.79
C ALA A 460 10.50 38.43 24.86
N LEU A 461 10.17 37.15 24.71
CA LEU A 461 10.66 36.10 25.61
C LEU A 461 12.17 35.95 25.52
N TRP A 462 12.72 35.92 24.31
CA TRP A 462 14.16 35.83 24.08
C TRP A 462 14.91 37.04 24.68
N GLY A 463 14.45 38.27 24.40
CA GLY A 463 15.03 39.50 24.93
C GLY A 463 14.99 39.52 26.45
N GLY A 464 13.84 39.16 27.06
CA GLY A 464 13.70 39.07 28.50
C GLY A 464 14.61 38.00 29.15
N ALA A 465 14.81 36.87 28.46
CA ALA A 465 15.71 35.83 28.91
C ALA A 465 17.18 36.31 28.89
N GLN A 466 17.60 36.96 27.81
CA GLN A 466 18.96 37.53 27.70
C GLN A 466 19.23 38.60 28.79
N GLU A 467 18.26 39.45 29.04
CA GLU A 467 18.36 40.46 30.11
C GLU A 467 18.50 39.79 31.51
N ALA A 468 17.68 38.74 31.79
CA ALA A 468 17.77 38.00 33.02
C ALA A 468 19.13 37.30 33.19
N LEU A 469 19.67 36.73 32.09
CA LEU A 469 21.00 36.09 32.05
C LEU A 469 22.12 37.11 32.34
N GLN A 470 22.09 38.30 31.74
CA GLN A 470 23.07 39.36 31.99
C GLN A 470 23.06 39.83 33.46
N ARG A 471 21.89 40.01 34.06
CA ARG A 471 21.73 40.32 35.47
C ARG A 471 22.26 39.18 36.38
N SER A 472 22.08 37.92 35.96
CA SER A 472 22.58 36.77 36.68
C SER A 472 24.11 36.73 36.76
N ILE A 473 24.78 37.01 35.61
CA ILE A 473 26.23 37.14 35.53
C ILE A 473 26.74 38.32 36.40
N GLY A 474 25.94 39.39 36.53
CA GLY A 474 26.20 40.51 37.44
C GLY A 474 26.01 40.20 38.92
N GLY A 475 25.64 38.98 39.33
CA GLY A 475 25.57 38.51 40.72
C GLY A 475 24.23 38.72 41.42
N GLU A 476 23.18 39.08 40.72
CA GLU A 476 21.84 39.24 41.26
C GLU A 476 21.20 37.87 41.57
N LYS A 477 20.81 37.67 42.87
CA LYS A 477 20.26 36.39 43.29
C LYS A 477 18.89 36.09 42.72
N GLY A 478 18.64 34.83 42.27
CA GLY A 478 17.36 34.34 41.78
C GLY A 478 17.09 34.59 40.29
N THR A 479 17.95 35.38 39.60
CA THR A 479 17.77 35.70 38.17
C THR A 479 18.06 34.48 37.23
N TYR A 480 18.92 33.54 37.64
CA TYR A 480 19.13 32.30 36.89
C TYR A 480 17.85 31.45 36.76
N LYS A 481 17.07 31.32 37.83
CA LYS A 481 15.76 30.66 37.76
C LYS A 481 14.82 31.35 36.78
N ARG A 482 14.77 32.70 36.87
CA ARG A 482 13.94 33.46 35.92
C ARG A 482 14.40 33.38 34.47
N ALA A 483 15.71 33.38 34.25
CA ALA A 483 16.27 33.17 32.92
C ALA A 483 15.89 31.80 32.38
N TYR A 484 16.04 30.73 33.16
CA TYR A 484 15.62 29.38 32.78
C TYR A 484 14.13 29.30 32.44
N GLU A 485 13.24 29.89 33.23
CA GLU A 485 11.80 29.94 32.97
C GLU A 485 11.47 30.61 31.62
N LEU A 486 12.10 31.76 31.34
CA LEU A 486 11.90 32.49 30.09
C LEU A 486 12.46 31.77 28.87
N LEU A 487 13.65 31.14 29.00
CA LEU A 487 14.25 30.31 27.94
C LEU A 487 13.38 29.10 27.63
N THR A 488 12.86 28.44 28.65
CA THR A 488 11.94 27.30 28.49
C THR A 488 10.64 27.73 27.80
N ALA A 489 10.07 28.89 28.18
CA ALA A 489 8.88 29.43 27.53
C ALA A 489 9.16 29.79 26.06
N TYR A 490 10.31 30.42 25.77
CA TYR A 490 10.73 30.73 24.41
C TYR A 490 10.84 29.48 23.53
N GLN A 491 11.55 28.46 24.02
CA GLN A 491 11.74 27.22 23.27
C GLN A 491 10.42 26.47 23.04
N LYS A 492 9.52 26.48 24.03
CA LYS A 492 8.19 25.87 23.88
C LYS A 492 7.35 26.59 22.83
N GLU A 493 7.23 27.93 22.92
CA GLU A 493 6.45 28.71 21.94
C GLU A 493 7.05 28.60 20.53
N THR A 494 8.38 28.56 20.44
CA THR A 494 9.06 28.36 19.16
C THR A 494 8.76 26.98 18.57
N LEU A 495 8.77 25.92 19.37
CA LEU A 495 8.44 24.59 18.92
C LEU A 495 6.98 24.51 18.43
N ASP A 496 6.05 25.13 19.13
CA ASP A 496 4.62 25.17 18.74
C ASP A 496 4.43 25.93 17.42
N ILE A 497 5.16 27.03 17.20
CA ILE A 497 5.21 27.73 15.91
C ILE A 497 5.81 26.84 14.83
N CYS A 498 6.93 26.18 15.12
CA CYS A 498 7.55 25.25 14.16
C CYS A 498 6.60 24.13 13.77
N ARG A 499 5.90 23.53 14.72
CA ARG A 499 4.87 22.52 14.41
C ARG A 499 3.78 23.05 13.47
N GLY A 500 3.33 24.29 13.68
CA GLY A 500 2.34 24.95 12.82
C GLY A 500 2.84 25.33 11.42
N LEU A 501 4.14 25.64 11.29
CA LEU A 501 4.76 26.07 10.02
C LEU A 501 5.45 24.94 9.26
N TRP A 502 5.74 23.83 9.93
CA TRP A 502 6.56 22.75 9.42
C TRP A 502 5.98 22.08 8.19
N ALA A 503 4.67 22.11 8.11
CA ALA A 503 3.88 21.42 7.14
C ALA A 503 3.22 22.42 6.18
N ARG A 504 3.88 22.80 5.08
CA ARG A 504 3.25 23.57 4.01
C ARG A 504 3.03 22.72 2.78
N PHE A 505 1.78 22.73 2.31
CA PHE A 505 1.42 22.18 1.02
C PHE A 505 1.94 23.08 -0.11
N ASP A 506 2.54 22.47 -1.14
CA ASP A 506 2.73 23.16 -2.42
C ASP A 506 1.40 23.16 -3.18
N VAL A 507 0.56 24.15 -2.88
CA VAL A 507 -0.76 24.30 -3.48
C VAL A 507 -0.68 24.38 -5.00
N THR A 508 0.39 24.94 -5.56
CA THR A 508 0.59 25.08 -7.01
C THR A 508 0.70 23.69 -7.65
N SER A 509 1.57 22.84 -7.14
CA SER A 509 1.69 21.45 -7.62
C SER A 509 0.39 20.65 -7.43
N MET A 510 -0.31 20.82 -6.30
CA MET A 510 -1.61 20.18 -6.08
C MET A 510 -2.66 20.60 -7.12
N VAL A 511 -2.77 21.91 -7.41
CA VAL A 511 -3.69 22.43 -8.43
C VAL A 511 -3.32 21.93 -9.82
N GLN A 512 -2.04 21.89 -10.17
CA GLN A 512 -1.57 21.31 -11.42
C GLN A 512 -1.97 19.82 -11.54
N GLY A 513 -1.77 19.03 -10.51
CA GLY A 513 -2.18 17.63 -10.48
C GLY A 513 -3.68 17.45 -10.65
N LEU A 514 -4.49 18.21 -9.92
CA LEU A 514 -5.96 18.20 -10.04
C LEU A 514 -6.43 18.64 -11.43
N ALA A 515 -5.82 19.67 -12.02
CA ALA A 515 -6.16 20.12 -13.37
C ALA A 515 -5.87 19.05 -14.43
N ILE A 516 -4.75 18.35 -14.32
CA ILE A 516 -4.41 17.20 -15.20
C ILE A 516 -5.46 16.09 -15.06
N LEU A 517 -5.81 15.69 -13.84
CA LEU A 517 -6.79 14.64 -13.59
C LEU A 517 -8.19 15.03 -14.11
N ALA A 518 -8.61 16.29 -13.90
CA ALA A 518 -9.87 16.80 -14.40
C ALA A 518 -9.90 16.83 -15.94
N ALA A 519 -8.83 17.29 -16.60
CA ALA A 519 -8.72 17.29 -18.04
C ALA A 519 -8.70 15.87 -18.63
N SER A 520 -8.02 14.92 -17.97
CA SER A 520 -8.03 13.51 -18.37
C SER A 520 -9.43 12.90 -18.32
N LEU A 521 -10.21 13.26 -17.29
CA LEU A 521 -11.61 12.85 -17.15
C LEU A 521 -12.45 13.38 -18.31
N VAL A 522 -12.25 14.64 -18.73
CA VAL A 522 -12.95 15.21 -19.91
C VAL A 522 -12.64 14.40 -21.15
N VAL A 523 -11.37 14.06 -21.42
CA VAL A 523 -10.99 13.22 -22.57
C VAL A 523 -11.64 11.85 -22.49
N LEU A 524 -11.67 11.23 -21.31
CA LEU A 524 -12.30 9.93 -21.08
C LEU A 524 -13.82 9.97 -21.35
N LEU A 525 -14.49 11.03 -20.92
CA LEU A 525 -15.92 11.25 -21.18
C LEU A 525 -16.22 11.44 -22.68
N LEU A 526 -15.35 12.16 -23.39
CA LEU A 526 -15.46 12.34 -24.84
C LEU A 526 -15.24 11.00 -25.57
N PHE A 527 -14.24 10.21 -25.14
CA PHE A 527 -14.00 8.86 -25.64
C PHE A 527 -15.24 7.95 -25.40
N ALA A 528 -15.75 7.90 -24.17
CA ALA A 528 -16.92 7.09 -23.83
C ALA A 528 -18.16 7.49 -24.64
N ARG A 529 -18.32 8.78 -24.92
CA ARG A 529 -19.42 9.28 -25.76
C ARG A 529 -19.29 8.80 -27.22
N ASN A 530 -18.08 8.68 -27.72
CA ASN A 530 -17.81 8.22 -29.09
C ASN A 530 -17.70 6.70 -29.20
N ALA A 531 -17.38 6.00 -28.14
CA ALA A 531 -17.30 4.54 -28.11
C ALA A 531 -18.63 3.90 -28.52
N GLY A 532 -18.60 2.99 -29.52
CA GLY A 532 -19.77 2.31 -30.07
C GLY A 532 -20.35 2.96 -31.34
N THR A 533 -19.74 4.04 -31.88
CA THR A 533 -20.04 4.54 -33.22
C THR A 533 -19.11 3.93 -34.28
N ASP A 534 -17.98 3.41 -33.86
CA ASP A 534 -16.93 2.82 -34.70
C ASP A 534 -17.16 1.34 -35.01
N SER A 535 -18.36 0.82 -34.80
CA SER A 535 -18.72 -0.47 -35.41
C SER A 535 -18.86 -0.24 -36.91
N PRO A 536 -18.12 -0.99 -37.76
CA PRO A 536 -18.39 -0.98 -39.19
C PRO A 536 -19.74 -1.68 -39.43
N VAL A 537 -20.82 -0.98 -39.13
CA VAL A 537 -22.13 -1.31 -39.67
C VAL A 537 -22.08 -0.82 -41.12
N MET A 538 -21.67 -1.72 -42.03
CA MET A 538 -21.91 -1.53 -43.42
C MET A 538 -23.36 -1.05 -43.58
N SER A 539 -23.56 0.10 -44.21
CA SER A 539 -24.91 0.62 -44.37
C SER A 539 -25.77 -0.47 -45.04
N PRO A 540 -27.02 -0.70 -44.56
CA PRO A 540 -27.89 -1.72 -45.19
C PRO A 540 -28.04 -1.56 -46.71
N GLU A 541 -27.79 -0.37 -47.20
CA GLU A 541 -27.81 -0.05 -48.65
C GLU A 541 -26.60 -0.58 -49.39
N LEU A 542 -25.40 -0.52 -48.77
CA LEU A 542 -24.17 -1.11 -49.35
C LEU A 542 -24.23 -2.64 -49.32
N GLU A 543 -24.74 -3.23 -48.22
CA GLU A 543 -24.96 -4.66 -48.10
C GLU A 543 -25.95 -5.17 -49.13
N GLN A 544 -27.04 -4.44 -49.43
CA GLN A 544 -27.98 -4.77 -50.50
C GLN A 544 -27.42 -4.57 -51.91
N ALA A 545 -26.56 -3.56 -52.12
CA ALA A 545 -25.92 -3.33 -53.38
C ALA A 545 -24.88 -4.43 -53.70
N GLU A 546 -24.07 -4.87 -52.72
CA GLU A 546 -23.14 -6.00 -52.83
C GLU A 546 -23.88 -7.32 -53.10
N LEU A 547 -24.97 -7.60 -52.37
CA LEU A 547 -25.82 -8.77 -52.60
C LEU A 547 -26.48 -8.77 -53.97
N GLN A 548 -26.83 -7.61 -54.55
CA GLN A 548 -27.37 -7.50 -55.89
C GLN A 548 -26.30 -7.71 -56.97
N LEU A 549 -25.07 -7.22 -56.74
CA LEU A 549 -23.93 -7.44 -57.63
C LEU A 549 -23.50 -8.90 -57.66
N GLU A 550 -23.49 -9.57 -56.48
CA GLU A 550 -23.18 -10.99 -56.39
C GLU A 550 -24.26 -11.87 -57.01
N LYS A 551 -25.55 -11.50 -56.95
CA LYS A 551 -26.67 -12.16 -57.60
C LYS A 551 -26.66 -12.02 -59.13
N ASN A 552 -26.13 -10.93 -59.62
CA ASN A 552 -26.07 -10.63 -61.07
C ASN A 552 -24.86 -11.18 -61.77
N GLY A 553 -23.99 -11.93 -61.12
CA GLY A 553 -22.82 -12.58 -61.68
C GLY A 553 -21.81 -11.61 -62.32
N VAL A 554 -21.80 -10.36 -61.92
CA VAL A 554 -20.82 -9.37 -62.38
C VAL A 554 -19.59 -9.53 -61.50
N ASP A 555 -18.56 -10.17 -62.09
CA ASP A 555 -17.22 -10.11 -61.48
C ASP A 555 -16.80 -8.63 -61.40
N VAL A 556 -16.74 -8.11 -60.17
CA VAL A 556 -16.19 -6.79 -59.93
C VAL A 556 -14.70 -6.85 -60.34
N PRO A 557 -14.26 -6.01 -61.29
CA PRO A 557 -12.88 -6.05 -61.78
C PRO A 557 -11.95 -5.83 -60.57
N ALA A 558 -10.94 -6.67 -60.44
CA ALA A 558 -9.92 -6.60 -59.40
C ALA A 558 -9.02 -5.35 -59.45
N ASN A 559 -9.36 -4.39 -60.31
CA ASN A 559 -8.63 -3.12 -60.53
C ASN A 559 -9.57 -1.90 -60.42
N ALA A 560 -10.55 -1.87 -59.58
CA ALA A 560 -11.11 -0.60 -59.15
C ALA A 560 -10.09 0.04 -58.25
N ASP A 561 -9.27 0.80 -58.88
CA ASP A 561 -8.25 1.77 -58.44
C ASP A 561 -8.02 1.95 -56.94
N ALA A 562 -6.87 1.45 -56.49
CA ALA A 562 -6.24 1.80 -55.27
C ALA A 562 -5.76 3.28 -55.19
N ASP A 563 -6.00 4.06 -56.26
CA ASP A 563 -5.52 5.45 -56.39
C ASP A 563 -6.56 6.53 -56.10
N GLY A 564 -7.73 6.16 -55.65
CA GLY A 564 -8.82 7.09 -55.30
C GLY A 564 -9.33 6.96 -53.85
N MET A 565 -8.57 6.35 -52.92
CA MET A 565 -8.88 6.40 -51.52
C MET A 565 -8.52 7.79 -51.00
N ASP A 566 -9.46 8.73 -51.20
CA ASP A 566 -9.53 9.92 -50.34
C ASP A 566 -9.45 9.41 -48.91
N SER A 567 -8.47 9.93 -48.16
CA SER A 567 -8.19 9.57 -46.79
C SER A 567 -9.52 9.59 -45.98
N GLU A 568 -10.06 8.41 -45.66
CA GLU A 568 -11.15 8.35 -44.67
C GLU A 568 -10.76 9.20 -43.47
N PRO A 569 -11.66 10.05 -42.97
CA PRO A 569 -11.35 10.90 -41.81
C PRO A 569 -10.86 9.99 -40.71
N ASP A 570 -9.71 10.34 -40.12
CA ASP A 570 -9.10 9.57 -39.02
C ASP A 570 -10.19 9.30 -37.97
N ASP A 571 -10.31 8.05 -37.59
CA ASP A 571 -11.15 7.61 -36.47
C ASP A 571 -10.87 8.45 -35.21
N PHE A 572 -11.89 8.75 -34.42
CA PHE A 572 -11.80 9.55 -33.19
C PHE A 572 -10.57 9.19 -32.35
N THR A 573 -10.41 7.90 -32.06
CA THR A 573 -9.31 7.39 -31.22
C THR A 573 -7.94 7.68 -31.85
N THR A 574 -7.83 7.49 -33.15
CA THR A 574 -6.60 7.77 -33.92
C THR A 574 -6.27 9.26 -33.90
N SER A 575 -7.26 10.13 -34.10
CA SER A 575 -7.10 11.59 -34.07
C SER A 575 -6.64 12.08 -32.71
N VAL A 576 -7.26 11.58 -31.63
CA VAL A 576 -6.91 11.92 -30.25
C VAL A 576 -5.50 11.50 -29.90
N VAL A 577 -5.09 10.26 -30.25
CA VAL A 577 -3.74 9.76 -29.96
C VAL A 577 -2.68 10.50 -30.79
N LYS A 578 -2.93 10.82 -32.04
CA LYS A 578 -2.03 11.64 -32.88
C LYS A 578 -1.87 13.04 -32.28
N GLY A 579 -2.98 13.67 -31.87
CA GLY A 579 -2.98 14.96 -31.22
C GLY A 579 -2.19 14.93 -29.91
N ALA A 580 -2.44 13.93 -29.08
CA ALA A 580 -1.70 13.72 -27.82
C ALA A 580 -0.20 13.59 -28.04
N PHE A 581 0.23 12.82 -29.06
CA PHE A 581 1.65 12.64 -29.35
C PHE A 581 2.32 13.93 -29.81
N ILE A 582 1.67 14.70 -30.68
CA ILE A 582 2.15 16.04 -31.09
C ILE A 582 2.24 16.96 -29.86
N GLY A 583 1.24 16.93 -28.99
CA GLY A 583 1.22 17.69 -27.74
C GLY A 583 2.35 17.31 -26.79
N ILE A 584 2.70 16.03 -26.67
CA ILE A 584 3.86 15.58 -25.88
C ILE A 584 5.16 16.24 -26.37
N LEU A 585 5.42 16.18 -27.66
CA LEU A 585 6.66 16.71 -28.25
C LEU A 585 6.73 18.25 -28.08
N ALA A 586 5.66 18.95 -28.40
CA ALA A 586 5.59 20.40 -28.24
C ALA A 586 5.70 20.81 -26.77
N GLY A 587 4.98 20.14 -25.89
CA GLY A 587 4.96 20.41 -24.47
C GLY A 587 6.27 20.10 -23.76
N ALA A 588 6.96 19.02 -24.14
CA ALA A 588 8.28 18.71 -23.61
C ALA A 588 9.30 19.82 -23.99
N SER A 589 9.26 20.27 -25.23
CA SER A 589 10.11 21.38 -25.70
C SER A 589 9.82 22.70 -24.95
N LEU A 590 8.54 23.01 -24.71
CA LEU A 590 8.13 24.16 -23.91
C LEU A 590 8.55 24.03 -22.44
N GLY A 591 8.44 22.86 -21.86
CA GLY A 591 8.86 22.60 -20.47
C GLY A 591 10.37 22.79 -20.27
N VAL A 592 11.18 22.27 -21.19
CA VAL A 592 12.65 22.49 -21.17
C VAL A 592 13.00 23.98 -21.29
N THR A 593 12.31 24.70 -22.20
CA THR A 593 12.55 26.14 -22.36
C THR A 593 12.08 26.93 -21.15
N ALA A 594 10.94 26.60 -20.56
CA ALA A 594 10.44 27.24 -19.34
C ALA A 594 11.40 27.02 -18.16
N SER A 595 11.91 25.82 -17.99
CA SER A 595 12.91 25.50 -16.97
C SER A 595 14.20 26.31 -17.11
N SER A 596 14.66 26.52 -18.35
CA SER A 596 15.89 27.32 -18.59
C SER A 596 15.71 28.82 -18.28
N LEU A 597 14.47 29.31 -18.18
CA LEU A 597 14.12 30.69 -17.84
C LEU A 597 13.73 30.86 -16.36
N SER A 598 13.58 29.76 -15.62
CA SER A 598 13.18 29.79 -14.20
C SER A 598 14.37 30.11 -13.30
N PRO A 599 14.18 30.88 -12.21
CA PRO A 599 15.22 31.09 -11.21
C PRO A 599 15.59 29.82 -10.44
N GLU A 600 14.67 28.86 -10.32
CA GLU A 600 14.90 27.52 -9.74
C GLU A 600 14.57 26.45 -10.77
N PRO A 601 15.53 26.04 -11.62
CA PRO A 601 15.27 25.14 -12.73
C PRO A 601 15.00 23.71 -12.24
N SER A 602 13.80 23.19 -12.56
CA SER A 602 13.43 21.78 -12.37
C SER A 602 13.10 21.12 -13.71
N THR A 603 14.15 20.91 -14.51
CA THR A 603 14.02 20.48 -15.93
C THR A 603 13.13 19.26 -16.11
N ILE A 604 13.18 18.29 -15.21
CA ILE A 604 12.35 17.07 -15.27
C ILE A 604 10.87 17.40 -15.01
N ASN A 605 10.58 18.12 -13.94
CA ASN A 605 9.19 18.43 -13.56
C ASN A 605 8.52 19.33 -14.59
N ASP A 606 9.21 20.38 -15.06
CA ASP A 606 8.68 21.31 -16.04
C ASP A 606 8.45 20.61 -17.39
N THR A 607 9.34 19.68 -17.75
CA THR A 607 9.19 18.85 -18.97
C THR A 607 7.98 17.92 -18.87
N ILE A 608 7.79 17.22 -17.75
CA ILE A 608 6.64 16.33 -17.53
C ILE A 608 5.34 17.15 -17.53
N LEU A 609 5.30 18.30 -16.83
CA LEU A 609 4.15 19.18 -16.80
C LEU A 609 3.78 19.70 -18.19
N GLY A 610 4.76 20.22 -18.91
CA GLY A 610 4.57 20.74 -20.27
C GLY A 610 4.08 19.66 -21.23
N ALA A 611 4.75 18.49 -21.23
CA ALA A 611 4.35 17.36 -22.06
C ALA A 611 2.91 16.90 -21.75
N THR A 612 2.57 16.79 -20.47
CA THR A 612 1.24 16.32 -20.05
C THR A 612 0.15 17.33 -20.38
N ALA A 613 0.35 18.61 -20.04
CA ALA A 613 -0.64 19.68 -20.26
C ALA A 613 -0.90 19.88 -21.77
N CYS A 614 0.16 19.97 -22.58
CA CYS A 614 0.02 20.15 -24.03
C CYS A 614 -0.56 18.91 -24.71
N SER A 615 -0.24 17.71 -24.24
CA SER A 615 -0.84 16.48 -24.78
C SER A 615 -2.35 16.41 -24.51
N LEU A 616 -2.79 16.78 -23.31
CA LEU A 616 -4.21 16.86 -22.95
C LEU A 616 -4.93 17.92 -23.79
N LEU A 617 -4.36 19.13 -23.89
CA LEU A 617 -4.94 20.19 -24.69
C LEU A 617 -5.10 19.78 -26.17
N ALA A 618 -4.04 19.22 -26.75
CA ALA A 618 -4.08 18.75 -28.13
C ALA A 618 -5.05 17.58 -28.34
N ALA A 619 -5.14 16.67 -27.37
CA ALA A 619 -6.11 15.58 -27.38
C ALA A 619 -7.55 16.09 -27.29
N ILE A 620 -7.83 17.08 -26.45
CA ILE A 620 -9.15 17.72 -26.33
C ILE A 620 -9.51 18.45 -27.63
N ILE A 621 -8.58 19.21 -28.21
CA ILE A 621 -8.80 19.89 -29.49
C ILE A 621 -9.09 18.88 -30.60
N ALA A 622 -8.31 17.80 -30.69
CA ALA A 622 -8.55 16.72 -31.65
C ALA A 622 -9.91 16.04 -31.43
N ALA A 623 -10.26 15.78 -30.19
CA ALA A 623 -11.56 15.19 -29.81
C ALA A 623 -12.75 16.09 -30.20
N LEU A 624 -12.64 17.39 -29.98
CA LEU A 624 -13.67 18.37 -30.33
C LEU A 624 -13.75 18.64 -31.85
N GLY A 625 -12.63 18.47 -32.55
CA GLY A 625 -12.56 18.56 -34.02
C GLY A 625 -13.13 17.33 -34.73
N SER A 626 -13.27 16.22 -34.05
CA SER A 626 -13.87 15.00 -34.60
C SER A 626 -15.41 15.09 -34.60
N PRO A 627 -16.10 14.54 -35.61
CA PRO A 627 -17.56 14.53 -35.61
C PRO A 627 -18.10 13.70 -34.45
N LEU A 628 -18.63 14.38 -33.45
CA LEU A 628 -19.29 13.74 -32.31
C LEU A 628 -20.70 13.32 -32.67
N PRO A 629 -21.11 12.07 -32.41
CA PRO A 629 -22.49 11.64 -32.63
C PRO A 629 -23.46 12.44 -31.75
N TYR A 630 -24.58 12.88 -32.34
CA TYR A 630 -25.63 13.53 -31.56
C TYR A 630 -26.23 12.51 -30.57
N ARG A 631 -25.96 12.69 -29.30
CA ARG A 631 -26.60 11.95 -28.21
C ARG A 631 -27.34 12.95 -27.30
N ALA A 632 -28.49 12.52 -26.81
CA ALA A 632 -29.25 13.31 -25.85
C ALA A 632 -28.38 13.67 -24.62
N PRO A 633 -28.56 14.86 -24.00
CA PRO A 633 -27.77 15.24 -22.83
C PRO A 633 -27.93 14.21 -21.70
N TYR A 634 -26.81 13.87 -21.09
CA TYR A 634 -26.78 12.96 -19.94
C TYR A 634 -27.17 13.71 -18.64
N PRO A 635 -27.92 13.12 -17.73
CA PRO A 635 -28.49 11.75 -17.71
C PRO A 635 -29.83 11.64 -18.47
N THR A 636 -30.02 10.54 -19.22
CA THR A 636 -31.23 10.31 -20.03
C THR A 636 -32.23 9.37 -19.37
N THR A 637 -31.81 8.61 -18.40
CA THR A 637 -32.62 7.59 -17.70
C THR A 637 -32.48 7.73 -16.18
N PRO A 638 -33.45 7.22 -15.39
CA PRO A 638 -33.27 7.16 -13.93
C PRO A 638 -31.99 6.43 -13.50
N TRP A 639 -31.60 5.39 -14.22
CA TRP A 639 -30.36 4.66 -13.95
C TRP A 639 -29.09 5.48 -14.19
N SER A 640 -29.06 6.29 -15.25
CA SER A 640 -27.95 7.17 -15.51
C SER A 640 -27.88 8.35 -14.53
N PHE A 641 -29.04 8.83 -14.04
CA PHE A 641 -29.07 9.79 -12.94
C PHE A 641 -28.53 9.20 -11.65
N LEU A 642 -28.96 7.98 -11.29
CA LEU A 642 -28.47 7.28 -10.12
C LEU A 642 -26.96 7.00 -10.20
N ALA A 643 -26.47 6.64 -11.39
CA ALA A 643 -25.05 6.41 -11.64
C ALA A 643 -24.19 7.68 -11.48
N LEU A 644 -24.78 8.85 -11.66
CA LEU A 644 -24.10 10.13 -11.37
C LEU A 644 -24.17 10.49 -9.88
N LEU A 645 -25.32 10.29 -9.25
CA LEU A 645 -25.57 10.65 -7.86
C LEU A 645 -24.73 9.81 -6.88
N LEU A 646 -24.64 8.50 -7.08
CA LEU A 646 -23.96 7.59 -6.15
C LEU A 646 -22.46 7.90 -5.95
N PRO A 647 -21.65 8.20 -6.97
CA PRO A 647 -20.26 8.62 -6.72
C PRO A 647 -20.13 10.08 -6.28
N ALA A 648 -21.12 10.95 -6.61
CA ALA A 648 -21.11 12.34 -6.18
C ALA A 648 -21.27 12.47 -4.66
N LEU A 649 -22.08 11.61 -4.03
CA LEU A 649 -22.30 11.64 -2.58
C LEU A 649 -21.02 11.41 -1.77
N PRO A 650 -20.23 10.35 -2.00
CA PRO A 650 -18.91 10.19 -1.36
C PRO A 650 -17.94 11.32 -1.69
N ALA A 651 -17.90 11.77 -2.96
CA ALA A 651 -17.00 12.85 -3.38
C ALA A 651 -17.26 14.15 -2.61
N ILE A 652 -18.51 14.51 -2.37
CA ILE A 652 -18.88 15.65 -1.53
C ILE A 652 -18.61 15.35 -0.05
N GLY A 653 -18.88 14.12 0.38
CA GLY A 653 -18.69 13.67 1.76
C GLY A 653 -17.25 13.77 2.26
N PHE A 654 -16.26 13.55 1.39
CA PHE A 654 -14.83 13.68 1.75
C PHE A 654 -14.43 15.09 2.23
N GLY A 655 -15.27 16.10 2.03
CA GLY A 655 -15.10 17.42 2.65
C GLY A 655 -15.43 17.48 4.14
N ALA A 656 -15.92 16.38 4.76
CA ALA A 656 -16.33 16.35 6.16
C ALA A 656 -15.64 15.22 6.92
N ASN A 657 -15.01 15.51 8.08
CA ASN A 657 -14.36 14.51 8.93
C ASN A 657 -15.29 13.37 9.34
N SER A 658 -16.55 13.68 9.66
CA SER A 658 -17.53 12.66 10.03
C SER A 658 -17.79 11.65 8.91
N PHE A 659 -17.70 12.06 7.64
CA PHE A 659 -17.78 11.12 6.53
C PHE A 659 -16.55 10.20 6.48
N THR A 660 -15.33 10.74 6.58
CA THR A 660 -14.09 9.97 6.51
C THR A 660 -13.96 8.98 7.66
N ILE A 661 -14.48 9.31 8.84
CA ILE A 661 -14.53 8.40 9.99
C ILE A 661 -15.53 7.25 9.75
N TRP A 662 -16.71 7.52 9.16
CA TRP A 662 -17.79 6.53 9.00
C TRP A 662 -17.98 6.05 7.55
N GLU A 663 -16.98 6.18 6.69
CA GLU A 663 -17.04 5.84 5.27
C GLU A 663 -17.52 4.40 5.02
N ASP A 664 -17.06 3.44 5.80
CA ASP A 664 -17.45 2.02 5.69
C ASP A 664 -18.96 1.80 5.90
N GLN A 665 -19.58 2.57 6.82
CA GLN A 665 -21.00 2.49 7.10
C GLN A 665 -21.83 3.19 6.02
N ILE A 666 -21.33 4.28 5.47
CA ILE A 666 -21.96 5.00 4.37
C ILE A 666 -21.97 4.13 3.10
N LEU A 667 -20.86 3.45 2.80
CA LEU A 667 -20.79 2.49 1.69
C LEU A 667 -21.78 1.33 1.89
N LEU A 668 -21.92 0.81 3.10
CA LEU A 668 -22.95 -0.19 3.44
C LEU A 668 -24.35 0.33 3.15
N PHE A 669 -24.64 1.58 3.54
CA PHE A 669 -25.93 2.23 3.28
C PHE A 669 -26.21 2.39 1.78
N LEU A 670 -25.22 2.88 1.01
CA LEU A 670 -25.36 3.09 -0.42
C LEU A 670 -25.58 1.78 -1.18
N LEU A 671 -24.81 0.73 -0.87
CA LEU A 671 -24.96 -0.59 -1.49
C LEU A 671 -26.30 -1.26 -1.11
N SER A 672 -26.71 -1.14 0.15
CA SER A 672 -28.02 -1.66 0.60
C SER A 672 -29.17 -0.94 -0.10
N THR A 673 -29.10 0.38 -0.25
CA THR A 673 -30.07 1.20 -0.97
C THR A 673 -30.11 0.79 -2.44
N LEU A 674 -28.95 0.60 -3.08
CA LEU A 674 -28.88 0.13 -4.47
C LEU A 674 -29.52 -1.26 -4.63
N GLY A 675 -29.27 -2.18 -3.69
CA GLY A 675 -29.89 -3.50 -3.65
C GLY A 675 -31.41 -3.44 -3.56
N LEU A 676 -31.94 -2.52 -2.75
CA LEU A 676 -33.40 -2.27 -2.66
C LEU A 676 -33.95 -1.69 -3.97
N ILE A 677 -33.23 -0.78 -4.62
CA ILE A 677 -33.63 -0.23 -5.93
C ILE A 677 -33.68 -1.35 -6.98
N PHE A 678 -32.71 -2.25 -7.02
CA PHE A 678 -32.72 -3.41 -7.89
C PHE A 678 -33.91 -4.33 -7.59
N LEU A 679 -34.24 -4.52 -6.31
CA LEU A 679 -35.38 -5.32 -5.89
C LEU A 679 -36.71 -4.71 -6.42
N PHE A 680 -36.94 -3.40 -6.20
CA PHE A 680 -38.11 -2.72 -6.67
C PHE A 680 -38.24 -2.72 -8.21
N ALA A 681 -37.10 -2.49 -8.92
CA ALA A 681 -37.07 -2.57 -10.37
C ALA A 681 -37.42 -4.00 -10.87
N SER A 682 -36.97 -5.03 -10.16
CA SER A 682 -37.27 -6.43 -10.52
C SER A 682 -38.75 -6.82 -10.35
N LEU A 683 -39.48 -6.15 -9.45
CA LEU A 683 -40.94 -6.41 -9.24
C LEU A 683 -41.80 -6.13 -10.48
N SER A 684 -41.36 -5.20 -11.34
CA SER A 684 -42.07 -4.81 -12.58
C SER A 684 -41.81 -5.73 -13.77
N LEU A 685 -40.91 -6.69 -13.65
CA LEU A 685 -40.55 -7.63 -14.72
C LEU A 685 -41.62 -8.74 -14.92
N PRO A 686 -41.71 -9.31 -16.12
CA PRO A 686 -42.52 -10.51 -16.35
C PRO A 686 -41.92 -11.76 -15.69
N SER A 687 -42.71 -12.79 -15.42
CA SER A 687 -42.21 -14.11 -15.01
C SER A 687 -41.64 -14.86 -16.23
N PRO A 688 -40.48 -15.54 -16.15
CA PRO A 688 -39.68 -15.90 -14.95
C PRO A 688 -38.63 -14.87 -14.53
N GLU A 689 -38.34 -13.83 -15.33
CA GLU A 689 -37.32 -12.80 -15.09
C GLU A 689 -37.51 -12.10 -13.74
N ARG A 690 -38.76 -11.85 -13.34
CA ARG A 690 -39.09 -11.29 -12.03
C ARG A 690 -38.49 -12.11 -10.88
N THR A 691 -38.69 -13.44 -10.91
CA THR A 691 -38.20 -14.32 -9.84
C THR A 691 -36.69 -14.30 -9.76
N LEU A 692 -36.01 -14.33 -10.91
CA LEU A 692 -34.56 -14.27 -10.99
C LEU A 692 -34.05 -12.90 -10.48
N GLY A 693 -34.63 -11.79 -10.94
CA GLY A 693 -34.27 -10.44 -10.51
C GLY A 693 -34.47 -10.24 -9.00
N ILE A 694 -35.60 -10.65 -8.45
CA ILE A 694 -35.85 -10.56 -6.99
C ILE A 694 -34.83 -11.39 -6.22
N THR A 695 -34.57 -12.62 -6.65
CA THR A 695 -33.63 -13.51 -5.96
C THR A 695 -32.23 -12.91 -5.95
N GLN A 696 -31.76 -12.38 -7.09
CA GLN A 696 -30.42 -11.80 -7.19
C GLN A 696 -30.30 -10.46 -6.44
N ALA A 697 -31.36 -9.63 -6.41
CA ALA A 697 -31.37 -8.38 -5.65
C ALA A 697 -31.36 -8.62 -4.13
N VAL A 698 -32.15 -9.60 -3.66
CA VAL A 698 -32.09 -10.03 -2.25
C VAL A 698 -30.72 -10.60 -1.91
N LEU A 699 -30.19 -11.47 -2.77
CA LEU A 699 -28.85 -12.05 -2.59
C LEU A 699 -27.78 -10.95 -2.53
N PHE A 700 -27.79 -9.98 -3.46
CA PHE A 700 -26.87 -8.84 -3.47
C PHE A 700 -26.88 -8.10 -2.13
N THR A 701 -28.09 -7.81 -1.60
CA THR A 701 -28.23 -7.11 -0.32
C THR A 701 -27.79 -7.96 0.86
N VAL A 702 -28.15 -9.25 0.89
CA VAL A 702 -27.78 -10.16 1.96
C VAL A 702 -26.25 -10.35 2.02
N LEU A 703 -25.59 -10.49 0.86
CA LEU A 703 -24.12 -10.61 0.80
C LEU A 703 -23.43 -9.34 1.32
N THR A 704 -23.98 -8.15 1.02
CA THR A 704 -23.48 -6.89 1.57
C THR A 704 -23.55 -6.88 3.10
N TRP A 705 -24.66 -7.28 3.69
CA TRP A 705 -24.84 -7.33 5.14
C TRP A 705 -23.99 -8.41 5.80
N LEU A 706 -23.85 -9.59 5.20
CA LEU A 706 -22.95 -10.62 5.70
C LEU A 706 -21.48 -10.16 5.68
N ALA A 707 -21.06 -9.52 4.61
CA ALA A 707 -19.70 -8.96 4.54
C ALA A 707 -19.49 -7.83 5.55
N SER A 708 -20.53 -7.08 5.91
CA SER A 708 -20.47 -6.02 6.92
C SER A 708 -20.17 -6.53 8.34
N LEU A 709 -20.29 -7.84 8.58
CA LEU A 709 -19.86 -8.46 9.84
C LEU A 709 -18.35 -8.46 10.01
N SER A 710 -17.58 -8.36 8.92
CA SER A 710 -16.14 -8.12 8.97
C SER A 710 -15.90 -6.64 9.23
N LYS A 711 -15.54 -6.29 10.46
CA LYS A 711 -15.32 -4.89 10.91
C LYS A 711 -13.97 -4.74 11.55
N LEU A 712 -13.21 -3.76 11.09
CA LEU A 712 -12.09 -3.19 11.80
C LEU A 712 -12.47 -1.75 12.17
N CYS A 713 -12.52 -1.45 13.46
CA CYS A 713 -12.93 -0.13 13.94
C CYS A 713 -11.73 0.79 14.08
N ARG A 714 -11.91 2.06 13.73
CA ARG A 714 -10.97 3.13 14.03
C ARG A 714 -11.14 3.56 15.48
N GLU A 715 -10.12 4.19 16.03
CA GLU A 715 -10.15 4.71 17.40
C GLU A 715 -11.26 5.77 17.56
N GLU A 716 -11.42 6.67 16.57
CA GLU A 716 -12.43 7.71 16.59
C GLU A 716 -13.88 7.17 16.48
N GLN A 717 -14.07 5.90 16.11
CA GLN A 717 -15.38 5.23 16.09
C GLN A 717 -15.75 4.65 17.45
N MET A 718 -14.82 4.59 18.41
CA MET A 718 -15.11 4.04 19.74
C MET A 718 -15.94 5.04 20.58
N PRO A 719 -16.83 4.61 21.47
CA PRO A 719 -17.20 3.23 21.80
C PRO A 719 -18.32 2.65 20.89
N PHE A 720 -18.74 3.33 19.83
CA PHE A 720 -19.91 2.96 19.00
C PHE A 720 -19.62 1.82 18.02
N CYS A 721 -18.36 1.52 17.75
CA CYS A 721 -17.94 0.43 16.90
C CYS A 721 -17.24 -0.67 17.71
N ARG A 722 -17.49 -1.94 17.35
CA ARG A 722 -16.79 -3.10 17.90
C ARG A 722 -16.11 -3.87 16.78
N SER A 723 -14.81 -4.01 16.86
CA SER A 723 -14.02 -4.82 15.92
C SER A 723 -14.39 -6.29 16.02
N THR A 724 -14.47 -6.94 14.85
CA THR A 724 -14.73 -8.37 14.69
C THR A 724 -13.74 -9.03 13.72
N TYR A 725 -12.85 -8.25 13.15
CA TYR A 725 -11.86 -8.70 12.16
C TYR A 725 -10.78 -9.58 12.81
N TYR A 726 -10.31 -9.18 13.98
CA TYR A 726 -9.36 -9.90 14.81
C TYR A 726 -10.03 -10.62 15.99
N ALA A 727 -9.28 -11.37 16.74
CA ALA A 727 -9.76 -12.11 17.92
C ALA A 727 -10.30 -11.18 19.01
N SER A 728 -9.65 -10.03 19.22
CA SER A 728 -10.07 -8.99 20.16
C SER A 728 -9.75 -7.60 19.59
N ALA A 729 -10.07 -6.56 20.33
CA ALA A 729 -9.71 -5.18 19.99
C ALA A 729 -8.21 -4.91 20.17
N THR A 730 -7.54 -5.70 21.00
CA THR A 730 -6.13 -5.56 21.40
C THR A 730 -5.25 -6.70 20.86
N SER A 731 -5.67 -7.37 19.77
CA SER A 731 -4.94 -8.46 19.14
C SER A 731 -5.00 -8.32 17.62
N SER A 732 -3.91 -8.67 16.96
CA SER A 732 -3.82 -8.82 15.51
C SER A 732 -3.99 -10.28 15.03
N THR A 733 -4.22 -11.23 15.95
CA THR A 733 -4.44 -12.64 15.64
C THR A 733 -5.89 -12.96 15.28
N SER A 734 -6.11 -14.10 14.62
CA SER A 734 -7.46 -14.58 14.31
C SER A 734 -8.03 -15.41 15.45
N ALA A 735 -9.31 -15.21 15.77
CA ALA A 735 -10.01 -16.05 16.73
C ALA A 735 -10.18 -17.49 16.21
N PRO A 736 -10.16 -18.53 17.05
CA PRO A 736 -10.29 -19.93 16.62
C PRO A 736 -11.53 -20.21 15.76
N TRP A 737 -12.67 -19.58 16.06
CA TRP A 737 -13.89 -19.75 15.26
C TRP A 737 -13.78 -19.15 13.86
N GLN A 738 -12.96 -18.12 13.66
CA GLN A 738 -12.74 -17.48 12.34
C GLN A 738 -12.02 -18.44 11.38
N LEU A 739 -11.22 -19.40 11.90
CA LEU A 739 -10.56 -20.41 11.10
C LEU A 739 -11.53 -21.33 10.35
N ALA A 740 -12.78 -21.43 10.80
CA ALA A 740 -13.82 -22.17 10.07
C ALA A 740 -14.23 -21.48 8.75
N LEU A 741 -14.07 -20.16 8.62
CA LEU A 741 -14.55 -19.39 7.48
C LEU A 741 -13.84 -19.71 6.16
N PRO A 742 -12.50 -19.85 6.10
CA PRO A 742 -11.81 -20.32 4.90
C PRO A 742 -12.25 -21.74 4.46
N TYR A 743 -12.51 -22.66 5.41
CA TYR A 743 -13.04 -23.99 5.06
C TYR A 743 -14.46 -23.89 4.50
N LEU A 744 -15.30 -23.04 5.09
CA LEU A 744 -16.64 -22.76 4.56
C LEU A 744 -16.57 -22.17 3.16
N THR A 745 -15.64 -21.25 2.91
CA THR A 745 -15.37 -20.69 1.58
C THR A 745 -14.98 -21.79 0.58
N ALA A 746 -14.08 -22.69 0.96
CA ALA A 746 -13.63 -23.80 0.12
C ALA A 746 -14.77 -24.77 -0.25
N LEU A 747 -15.73 -24.96 0.64
CA LEU A 747 -16.90 -25.81 0.39
C LEU A 747 -17.94 -25.10 -0.49
N LEU A 748 -18.24 -23.84 -0.20
CA LEU A 748 -19.35 -23.11 -0.83
C LEU A 748 -18.97 -22.49 -2.18
N LEU A 749 -17.85 -21.79 -2.28
CA LEU A 749 -17.51 -20.96 -3.46
C LEU A 749 -17.46 -21.78 -4.76
N PRO A 750 -16.79 -22.95 -4.84
CA PRO A 750 -16.82 -23.74 -6.06
C PRO A 750 -18.23 -24.26 -6.42
N SER A 751 -19.08 -24.48 -5.41
CA SER A 751 -20.47 -24.91 -5.61
C SER A 751 -21.33 -23.75 -6.13
N VAL A 752 -21.10 -22.54 -5.66
CA VAL A 752 -21.69 -21.31 -6.18
C VAL A 752 -21.30 -21.13 -7.65
N LEU A 753 -20.01 -21.16 -7.97
CA LEU A 753 -19.50 -21.02 -9.34
C LEU A 753 -20.11 -22.08 -10.28
N LYS A 754 -20.24 -23.31 -9.81
CA LYS A 754 -20.93 -24.39 -10.55
C LYS A 754 -22.37 -24.01 -10.85
N SER A 755 -23.11 -23.41 -9.91
CA SER A 755 -24.51 -23.03 -10.10
C SER A 755 -24.70 -21.97 -11.20
N TYR A 756 -23.73 -21.11 -11.45
CA TYR A 756 -23.74 -20.15 -12.55
C TYR A 756 -23.29 -20.75 -13.90
N LEU A 757 -22.48 -21.83 -13.88
CA LEU A 757 -22.05 -22.52 -15.10
C LEU A 757 -23.08 -23.54 -15.64
N LEU A 758 -23.94 -24.09 -14.77
CA LEU A 758 -24.91 -25.13 -15.14
C LEU A 758 -26.00 -24.63 -16.09
N PRO A 759 -26.68 -23.49 -15.88
CA PRO A 759 -27.77 -23.03 -16.76
C PRO A 759 -27.33 -22.79 -18.20
N SER A 760 -26.11 -22.28 -18.38
CA SER A 760 -25.53 -22.03 -19.70
C SER A 760 -24.89 -23.28 -20.32
N ARG A 761 -25.01 -24.45 -19.70
CA ARG A 761 -24.39 -25.72 -20.13
C ARG A 761 -22.84 -25.66 -20.25
N ASN A 762 -22.21 -24.69 -19.60
CA ASN A 762 -20.75 -24.48 -19.64
C ASN A 762 -19.99 -25.24 -18.54
N TYR A 763 -20.70 -25.99 -17.69
CA TYR A 763 -20.09 -26.95 -16.75
C TYR A 763 -19.63 -28.21 -17.49
N ARG A 764 -18.74 -28.05 -18.49
CA ARG A 764 -18.17 -29.09 -19.36
C ARG A 764 -16.70 -28.78 -19.65
N GLY A 765 -16.03 -29.69 -20.34
CA GLY A 765 -14.62 -29.51 -20.70
C GLY A 765 -13.73 -29.36 -19.46
N PRO A 766 -12.88 -28.31 -19.36
CA PRO A 766 -11.96 -28.10 -18.25
C PRO A 766 -12.66 -27.65 -16.93
N ALA A 767 -13.89 -27.11 -16.98
CA ALA A 767 -14.54 -26.48 -15.84
C ALA A 767 -14.72 -27.41 -14.62
N PRO A 768 -15.14 -28.68 -14.74
CA PRO A 768 -15.24 -29.58 -13.58
C PRO A 768 -13.87 -29.84 -12.90
N LEU A 769 -12.82 -30.06 -13.70
CA LEU A 769 -11.48 -30.28 -13.19
C LEU A 769 -10.95 -29.01 -12.52
N PHE A 770 -11.13 -27.87 -13.18
CA PHE A 770 -10.73 -26.57 -12.64
C PHE A 770 -11.40 -26.25 -11.29
N LEU A 771 -12.73 -26.46 -11.15
CA LEU A 771 -13.43 -26.20 -9.89
C LEU A 771 -12.96 -27.12 -8.75
N ASN A 772 -12.56 -28.35 -9.07
CA ASN A 772 -11.96 -29.25 -8.08
C ASN A 772 -10.55 -28.78 -7.69
N THR A 773 -9.75 -28.32 -8.65
CA THR A 773 -8.43 -27.72 -8.39
C THR A 773 -8.56 -26.45 -7.56
N LEU A 774 -9.52 -25.59 -7.87
CA LEU A 774 -9.84 -24.39 -7.09
C LEU A 774 -10.22 -24.74 -5.65
N ARG A 775 -11.06 -25.77 -5.46
CA ARG A 775 -11.41 -26.26 -4.11
C ARG A 775 -10.18 -26.76 -3.35
N ALA A 776 -9.29 -27.49 -4.00
CA ALA A 776 -8.05 -27.92 -3.37
C ALA A 776 -7.16 -26.74 -2.98
N GLY A 777 -7.03 -25.72 -3.84
CA GLY A 777 -6.32 -24.47 -3.53
C GLY A 777 -6.93 -23.72 -2.35
N LEU A 778 -8.26 -23.60 -2.29
CA LEU A 778 -8.96 -22.94 -1.18
C LEU A 778 -8.82 -23.73 0.14
N LEU A 779 -8.83 -25.06 0.10
CA LEU A 779 -8.53 -25.90 1.27
C LEU A 779 -7.08 -25.73 1.73
N ALA A 780 -6.15 -25.56 0.81
CA ALA A 780 -4.76 -25.25 1.14
C ALA A 780 -4.62 -23.85 1.77
N CYS A 781 -5.38 -22.83 1.31
CA CYS A 781 -5.47 -21.54 2.01
C CYS A 781 -6.00 -21.70 3.44
N ALA A 782 -7.04 -22.48 3.64
CA ALA A 782 -7.60 -22.73 4.97
C ALA A 782 -6.59 -23.45 5.88
N LEU A 783 -5.86 -24.40 5.34
CA LEU A 783 -4.79 -25.10 6.05
C LEU A 783 -3.64 -24.16 6.42
N PHE A 784 -3.23 -23.25 5.50
CA PHE A 784 -2.22 -22.24 5.76
C PHE A 784 -2.56 -21.42 7.03
N TRP A 785 -3.76 -20.85 7.08
CA TRP A 785 -4.18 -20.03 8.23
C TRP A 785 -4.41 -20.86 9.51
N THR A 786 -4.75 -22.13 9.38
CA THR A 786 -4.85 -23.01 10.55
C THR A 786 -3.46 -23.34 11.12
N LEU A 787 -2.46 -23.57 10.25
CA LEU A 787 -1.07 -23.78 10.69
C LEU A 787 -0.45 -22.50 11.24
N ASP A 788 -0.85 -21.34 10.72
CA ASP A 788 -0.46 -20.03 11.26
C ASP A 788 -0.94 -19.86 12.69
N ALA A 789 -2.24 -20.05 12.92
CA ALA A 789 -2.81 -20.00 14.26
C ALA A 789 -2.24 -21.08 15.22
N ALA A 790 -1.89 -22.24 14.68
CA ALA A 790 -1.27 -23.31 15.48
C ALA A 790 0.17 -22.96 15.91
N ASP A 791 0.90 -22.24 15.05
CA ASP A 791 2.24 -21.71 15.35
C ASP A 791 2.14 -20.60 16.40
N ASP A 792 1.24 -19.64 16.18
CA ASP A 792 1.02 -18.49 17.08
C ASP A 792 0.61 -18.92 18.50
N ALA A 793 -0.29 -19.89 18.62
CA ALA A 793 -0.78 -20.39 19.91
C ALA A 793 0.01 -21.58 20.46
N ALA A 794 1.15 -21.93 19.82
CA ALA A 794 2.00 -23.06 20.21
C ALA A 794 1.22 -24.38 20.43
N TRP A 795 0.24 -24.69 19.54
CA TRP A 795 -0.57 -25.91 19.67
C TRP A 795 0.25 -27.20 19.54
N LEU A 796 1.40 -27.12 18.86
CA LEU A 796 2.25 -28.27 18.53
C LEU A 796 3.70 -28.06 19.03
N PRO A 797 3.92 -27.93 20.36
CA PRO A 797 5.22 -27.57 20.93
C PRO A 797 6.30 -28.63 20.76
N PHE A 798 5.91 -29.86 20.35
CA PHE A 798 6.84 -30.96 20.10
C PHE A 798 7.47 -30.94 18.70
N LEU A 799 7.05 -30.05 17.81
CA LEU A 799 7.64 -29.91 16.48
C LEU A 799 8.91 -29.06 16.53
N PRO A 800 9.87 -29.34 15.64
CA PRO A 800 11.05 -28.48 15.52
C PRO A 800 10.69 -27.03 15.23
N ALA A 801 11.40 -26.10 15.86
CA ALA A 801 11.22 -24.68 15.62
C ALA A 801 11.35 -24.35 14.10
N GLY A 802 10.44 -23.52 13.58
CA GLY A 802 10.43 -23.11 12.17
C GLY A 802 9.84 -24.10 11.17
N LEU A 803 9.52 -25.35 11.58
CA LEU A 803 8.92 -26.31 10.66
C LEU A 803 7.54 -25.88 10.16
N LEU A 804 6.70 -25.35 11.05
CA LEU A 804 5.37 -24.85 10.68
C LEU A 804 5.49 -23.65 9.73
N LYS A 805 6.42 -22.71 9.99
CA LYS A 805 6.71 -21.57 9.11
C LYS A 805 7.10 -22.04 7.71
N THR A 806 8.07 -22.94 7.60
CA THR A 806 8.52 -23.48 6.30
C THR A 806 7.38 -24.19 5.55
N THR A 807 6.57 -24.98 6.27
CA THR A 807 5.43 -25.68 5.68
C THR A 807 4.39 -24.71 5.12
N ARG A 808 4.10 -23.64 5.85
CA ARG A 808 3.16 -22.59 5.39
C ARG A 808 3.64 -21.89 4.12
N VAL A 809 4.91 -21.50 4.07
CA VAL A 809 5.50 -20.86 2.87
C VAL A 809 5.38 -21.76 1.65
N VAL A 810 5.68 -23.07 1.77
CA VAL A 810 5.51 -24.03 0.68
C VAL A 810 4.05 -24.13 0.24
N ILE A 811 3.10 -24.22 1.18
CA ILE A 811 1.67 -24.25 0.86
C ILE A 811 1.27 -22.98 0.10
N ALA A 812 1.71 -21.81 0.57
CA ALA A 812 1.41 -20.52 -0.07
C ALA A 812 1.94 -20.48 -1.51
N GLN A 813 3.17 -20.92 -1.75
CA GLN A 813 3.77 -20.99 -3.09
C GLN A 813 3.01 -21.92 -4.03
N VAL A 814 2.55 -23.09 -3.53
CA VAL A 814 1.71 -24.01 -4.30
C VAL A 814 0.37 -23.36 -4.65
N VAL A 815 -0.27 -22.67 -3.71
CA VAL A 815 -1.54 -21.97 -3.95
C VAL A 815 -1.38 -20.87 -4.99
N LEU A 816 -0.32 -20.07 -4.93
CA LEU A 816 0.00 -19.06 -5.94
C LEU A 816 0.22 -19.71 -7.32
N GLY A 817 0.96 -20.81 -7.38
CA GLY A 817 1.16 -21.58 -8.60
C GLY A 817 -0.17 -22.06 -9.21
N ILE A 818 -1.08 -22.60 -8.40
CA ILE A 818 -2.43 -22.98 -8.83
C ILE A 818 -3.19 -21.75 -9.37
N GLY A 819 -3.18 -20.63 -8.61
CA GLY A 819 -3.91 -19.42 -8.98
C GLY A 819 -3.49 -18.83 -10.33
N PHE A 820 -2.19 -18.78 -10.58
CA PHE A 820 -1.65 -18.20 -11.82
C PHE A 820 -1.65 -19.17 -13.02
N VAL A 821 -1.72 -20.47 -12.81
CA VAL A 821 -1.63 -21.46 -13.91
C VAL A 821 -2.99 -22.07 -14.24
N ALA A 822 -3.76 -22.52 -13.24
CA ALA A 822 -4.97 -23.29 -13.49
C ALA A 822 -6.05 -22.53 -14.26
N GLY A 823 -6.25 -21.24 -13.96
CA GLY A 823 -7.23 -20.40 -14.64
C GLY A 823 -6.91 -20.10 -16.09
N PRO A 824 -5.71 -19.57 -16.40
CA PRO A 824 -5.29 -19.37 -17.79
C PRO A 824 -5.36 -20.65 -18.63
N VAL A 825 -4.95 -21.78 -18.09
CA VAL A 825 -5.08 -23.09 -18.77
C VAL A 825 -6.55 -23.45 -18.98
N ALA A 826 -7.38 -23.35 -17.94
CA ALA A 826 -8.80 -23.65 -18.07
C ALA A 826 -9.51 -22.70 -19.05
N TYR A 827 -9.13 -21.42 -19.05
CA TYR A 827 -9.63 -20.42 -19.98
C TYR A 827 -9.23 -20.74 -21.43
N ALA A 828 -7.96 -21.08 -21.68
CA ALA A 828 -7.45 -21.39 -23.02
C ALA A 828 -8.09 -22.65 -23.63
N TYR A 829 -8.43 -23.63 -22.80
CA TYR A 829 -9.09 -24.86 -23.23
C TYR A 829 -10.61 -24.83 -23.09
N SER A 830 -11.20 -23.74 -22.60
CA SER A 830 -12.65 -23.59 -22.56
C SER A 830 -13.19 -23.37 -23.97
N SER A 831 -13.94 -24.36 -24.48
CA SER A 831 -14.59 -24.24 -25.78
C SER A 831 -15.93 -23.52 -25.66
N PRO A 832 -16.33 -22.68 -26.65
CA PRO A 832 -17.67 -22.17 -26.71
C PRO A 832 -18.67 -23.34 -26.76
N CYS A 833 -19.74 -23.29 -25.99
CA CYS A 833 -20.81 -24.27 -26.04
C CYS A 833 -21.58 -24.10 -27.34
N VAL A 834 -21.49 -25.08 -28.21
CA VAL A 834 -22.15 -25.10 -29.51
C VAL A 834 -23.16 -26.27 -29.54
N SER A 835 -24.40 -26.00 -29.92
CA SER A 835 -25.39 -27.03 -30.23
C SER A 835 -25.54 -27.13 -31.73
N ILE A 836 -25.32 -28.32 -32.27
CA ILE A 836 -25.47 -28.60 -33.69
C ILE A 836 -26.80 -29.33 -33.86
N THR A 837 -27.80 -28.69 -34.47
CA THR A 837 -29.06 -29.33 -34.85
C THR A 837 -29.03 -29.62 -36.34
N ARG A 838 -29.32 -30.85 -36.71
CA ARG A 838 -29.53 -31.26 -38.09
C ARG A 838 -31.03 -31.13 -38.38
N ALA A 839 -31.43 -30.17 -39.20
CA ALA A 839 -32.76 -30.09 -39.70
C ALA A 839 -32.84 -30.76 -41.08
N ALA A 840 -33.66 -31.78 -41.22
CA ALA A 840 -34.02 -32.28 -42.54
C ALA A 840 -35.04 -31.30 -43.14
N THR A 841 -34.60 -30.55 -44.20
CA THR A 841 -35.53 -29.72 -44.95
C THR A 841 -36.43 -30.61 -45.78
N GLN A 842 -37.66 -30.82 -45.33
CA GLN A 842 -38.74 -31.33 -46.19
C GLN A 842 -39.14 -30.19 -47.16
N GLU A 843 -38.58 -30.18 -48.36
CA GLU A 843 -39.16 -29.40 -49.42
C GLU A 843 -40.54 -29.99 -49.82
N THR A 844 -41.57 -29.39 -49.25
CA THR A 844 -42.94 -29.59 -49.84
C THR A 844 -43.09 -28.72 -51.10
N SER A 845 -42.53 -29.21 -52.19
CA SER A 845 -42.88 -28.75 -53.55
C SER A 845 -43.50 -29.88 -54.32
N ALA A 846 -44.83 -29.83 -54.39
CA ALA A 846 -45.64 -30.73 -55.18
C ALA A 846 -45.64 -30.31 -56.68
N THR A 847 -44.53 -30.43 -57.40
CA THR A 847 -44.48 -30.45 -58.89
C THR A 847 -43.01 -30.31 -59.31
N ALA A 848 -42.28 -31.42 -59.35
CA ALA A 848 -41.17 -31.61 -60.27
C ALA A 848 -40.66 -33.08 -60.22
N ALA A 849 -40.28 -33.59 -61.37
CA ALA A 849 -39.92 -34.94 -61.64
C ALA A 849 -38.76 -35.53 -60.80
N PRO A 850 -38.63 -36.87 -60.66
CA PRO A 850 -37.64 -37.47 -59.80
C PRO A 850 -36.26 -37.49 -60.48
N ALA A 851 -35.38 -36.53 -60.09
CA ALA A 851 -33.97 -36.60 -60.42
C ALA A 851 -33.14 -36.25 -59.21
N ALA A 852 -32.38 -37.21 -58.75
CA ALA A 852 -31.27 -37.12 -57.82
C ALA A 852 -31.57 -36.40 -56.49
N ALA A 853 -32.13 -37.12 -55.50
CA ALA A 853 -32.29 -36.68 -54.16
C ALA A 853 -30.94 -36.66 -53.41
N GLY A 854 -30.23 -35.59 -53.56
CA GLY A 854 -29.24 -35.19 -52.57
C GLY A 854 -29.93 -34.33 -51.48
N SER A 855 -30.35 -34.93 -50.37
CA SER A 855 -30.88 -34.18 -49.22
C SER A 855 -29.83 -33.21 -48.74
N ARG A 856 -30.00 -31.92 -49.02
CA ARG A 856 -29.16 -30.87 -48.38
C ARG A 856 -29.47 -30.87 -46.89
N MET A 857 -28.55 -31.32 -46.09
CA MET A 857 -28.61 -31.17 -44.64
C MET A 857 -28.18 -29.73 -44.30
N THR A 858 -29.10 -28.94 -43.79
CA THR A 858 -28.76 -27.68 -43.16
C THR A 858 -28.31 -27.96 -41.72
N VAL A 859 -27.09 -27.54 -41.37
CA VAL A 859 -26.56 -27.62 -40.03
C VAL A 859 -26.70 -26.24 -39.38
N THR A 860 -27.55 -26.13 -38.41
CA THR A 860 -27.66 -24.89 -37.63
C THR A 860 -26.76 -25.01 -36.42
N VAL A 861 -25.81 -24.10 -36.31
CA VAL A 861 -24.89 -23.99 -35.17
C VAL A 861 -25.44 -22.92 -34.24
N LEU A 862 -25.95 -23.35 -33.08
CA LEU A 862 -26.43 -22.46 -32.05
C LEU A 862 -25.35 -22.34 -30.99
N GLY A 863 -24.78 -21.15 -30.82
CA GLY A 863 -23.94 -20.82 -29.70
C GLY A 863 -24.78 -20.54 -28.45
N TYR A 864 -24.29 -20.94 -27.26
CA TYR A 864 -24.95 -20.57 -26.01
C TYR A 864 -24.59 -19.15 -25.61
N ALA A 865 -25.58 -18.40 -25.14
CA ALA A 865 -25.48 -16.98 -24.81
C ALA A 865 -24.45 -16.61 -23.74
N ASN A 866 -23.96 -17.56 -22.94
CA ASN A 866 -23.02 -17.25 -21.85
C ASN A 866 -21.60 -17.83 -22.09
N ALA A 867 -21.24 -18.21 -23.30
CA ALA A 867 -19.97 -18.89 -23.56
C ALA A 867 -18.75 -18.05 -23.16
N GLN A 868 -18.72 -16.76 -23.53
CA GLN A 868 -17.61 -15.84 -23.22
C GLN A 868 -17.53 -15.50 -21.73
N GLY A 869 -18.67 -15.15 -21.11
CA GLY A 869 -18.74 -14.86 -19.68
C GLY A 869 -18.36 -16.06 -18.82
N SER A 870 -18.77 -17.26 -19.20
CA SER A 870 -18.42 -18.49 -18.49
C SER A 870 -16.93 -18.83 -18.58
N SER A 871 -16.30 -18.62 -19.72
CA SER A 871 -14.86 -18.82 -19.87
C SER A 871 -14.09 -17.81 -19.02
N TYR A 872 -14.48 -16.55 -19.05
CA TYR A 872 -13.85 -15.52 -18.23
C TYR A 872 -14.06 -15.76 -16.73
N LEU A 873 -15.19 -16.35 -16.33
CA LEU A 873 -15.46 -16.73 -14.93
C LEU A 873 -14.41 -17.70 -14.39
N LEU A 874 -13.88 -18.61 -15.22
CA LEU A 874 -12.79 -19.51 -14.80
C LEU A 874 -11.51 -18.70 -14.50
N LEU A 875 -11.17 -17.75 -15.36
CA LEU A 875 -10.01 -16.86 -15.15
C LEU A 875 -10.20 -15.97 -13.90
N PHE A 876 -11.36 -15.33 -13.77
CA PHE A 876 -11.73 -14.53 -12.60
C PHE A 876 -11.58 -15.32 -11.30
N SER A 877 -12.13 -16.55 -11.27
CA SER A 877 -12.10 -17.41 -10.07
C SER A 877 -10.69 -17.87 -9.72
N SER A 878 -9.80 -18.05 -10.71
CA SER A 878 -8.41 -18.43 -10.48
C SER A 878 -7.63 -17.28 -9.88
N LEU A 879 -7.79 -16.05 -10.39
CA LEU A 879 -7.13 -14.85 -9.88
C LEU A 879 -7.63 -14.45 -8.49
N LEU A 880 -8.83 -14.89 -8.10
CA LEU A 880 -9.34 -14.72 -6.74
C LEU A 880 -8.54 -15.54 -5.71
N LEU A 881 -7.99 -16.70 -6.10
CA LEU A 881 -7.29 -17.59 -5.16
C LEU A 881 -6.05 -16.95 -4.50
N PRO A 882 -5.11 -16.29 -5.23
CA PRO A 882 -4.03 -15.53 -4.62
C PRO A 882 -4.50 -14.43 -3.66
N LEU A 883 -5.57 -13.72 -4.04
CA LEU A 883 -6.12 -12.65 -3.20
C LEU A 883 -6.68 -13.19 -1.88
N LEU A 884 -7.38 -14.34 -1.92
CA LEU A 884 -7.91 -14.98 -0.71
C LEU A 884 -6.82 -15.55 0.19
N LEU A 885 -5.70 -16.03 -0.38
CA LEU A 885 -4.56 -16.52 0.39
C LEU A 885 -3.96 -15.42 1.26
N LEU A 886 -3.81 -14.22 0.69
CA LEU A 886 -3.16 -13.09 1.35
C LEU A 886 -4.04 -12.44 2.43
N GLN A 887 -5.35 -12.70 2.44
CA GLN A 887 -6.28 -12.16 3.44
C GLN A 887 -6.37 -13.05 4.68
N LYS A 888 -6.40 -12.44 5.87
CA LYS A 888 -6.75 -13.16 7.10
C LYS A 888 -8.13 -13.83 6.99
N PRO A 889 -8.45 -14.84 7.80
CA PRO A 889 -9.65 -15.66 7.65
C PRO A 889 -10.95 -14.89 7.47
N MET A 890 -11.15 -13.82 8.24
CA MET A 890 -12.35 -12.97 8.17
C MET A 890 -12.40 -12.16 6.87
N GLY A 891 -11.27 -11.57 6.46
CA GLY A 891 -11.13 -10.82 5.21
C GLY A 891 -11.28 -11.71 3.97
N ALA A 892 -10.71 -12.91 3.99
CA ALA A 892 -10.84 -13.90 2.91
C ALA A 892 -12.32 -14.29 2.71
N PHE A 893 -13.04 -14.53 3.79
CA PHE A 893 -14.46 -14.83 3.72
C PHE A 893 -15.25 -13.64 3.15
N ALA A 894 -15.01 -12.41 3.63
CA ALA A 894 -15.66 -11.22 3.12
C ALA A 894 -15.38 -11.04 1.61
N LEU A 895 -14.13 -11.20 1.17
CA LEU A 895 -13.76 -11.07 -0.25
C LEU A 895 -14.42 -12.14 -1.14
N ALA A 896 -14.58 -13.38 -0.62
CA ALA A 896 -15.31 -14.43 -1.32
C ALA A 896 -16.81 -14.10 -1.48
N LEU A 897 -17.43 -13.47 -0.47
CA LEU A 897 -18.79 -12.93 -0.58
C LEU A 897 -18.85 -11.82 -1.64
N GLY A 898 -17.81 -10.97 -1.73
CA GLY A 898 -17.70 -9.95 -2.77
C GLY A 898 -17.64 -10.54 -4.18
N ALA A 899 -16.90 -11.59 -4.39
CA ALA A 899 -16.86 -12.31 -5.66
C ALA A 899 -18.25 -12.90 -6.02
N TRP A 900 -18.97 -13.44 -5.04
CA TRP A 900 -20.36 -13.90 -5.25
C TRP A 900 -21.32 -12.74 -5.55
N GLN A 901 -21.13 -11.60 -4.90
CA GLN A 901 -21.93 -10.39 -5.14
C GLN A 901 -21.71 -9.83 -6.55
N VAL A 902 -20.49 -9.93 -7.11
CA VAL A 902 -20.20 -9.59 -8.53
C VAL A 902 -21.02 -10.46 -9.47
N LEU A 903 -21.16 -11.75 -9.19
CA LEU A 903 -22.00 -12.65 -9.98
C LEU A 903 -23.50 -12.31 -9.89
N ALA A 904 -23.96 -11.97 -8.68
CA ALA A 904 -25.35 -11.49 -8.49
C ALA A 904 -25.59 -10.18 -9.27
N LEU A 905 -24.63 -9.26 -9.27
CA LEU A 905 -24.68 -8.03 -10.06
C LEU A 905 -24.72 -8.33 -11.57
N ALA A 906 -23.90 -9.28 -12.06
CA ALA A 906 -23.91 -9.66 -13.48
C ALA A 906 -25.27 -10.17 -13.94
N GLU A 907 -25.95 -10.98 -13.11
CA GLU A 907 -27.33 -11.43 -13.39
C GLU A 907 -28.34 -10.27 -13.35
N LEU A 908 -28.21 -9.36 -12.37
CA LEU A 908 -29.09 -8.18 -12.26
C LEU A 908 -28.97 -7.26 -13.47
N VAL A 909 -27.73 -7.01 -13.91
CA VAL A 909 -27.46 -6.19 -15.11
C VAL A 909 -28.09 -6.82 -16.36
N ASP A 910 -28.03 -8.14 -16.49
CA ASP A 910 -28.65 -8.86 -17.61
C ASP A 910 -30.16 -8.80 -17.57
N VAL A 911 -30.77 -9.16 -16.43
CA VAL A 911 -32.24 -9.23 -16.25
C VAL A 911 -32.89 -7.86 -16.36
N LEU A 912 -32.30 -6.82 -15.79
CA LEU A 912 -32.80 -5.44 -15.82
C LEU A 912 -32.40 -4.68 -17.09
N LYS A 913 -31.69 -5.32 -18.04
CA LYS A 913 -31.20 -4.74 -19.30
C LYS A 913 -30.33 -3.47 -19.08
N LEU A 914 -29.44 -3.51 -18.09
CA LEU A 914 -28.63 -2.36 -17.69
C LEU A 914 -27.22 -2.32 -18.33
N ARG A 915 -26.96 -3.13 -19.34
CA ARG A 915 -25.64 -3.23 -20.01
C ARG A 915 -25.14 -1.90 -20.58
N GLU A 916 -26.03 -1.08 -21.09
CA GLU A 916 -25.69 0.24 -21.63
C GLU A 916 -25.65 1.35 -20.55
N SER A 917 -26.06 1.03 -19.33
CA SER A 917 -26.07 1.99 -18.23
C SER A 917 -24.76 1.96 -17.45
N PRO A 918 -24.18 3.12 -17.06
CA PRO A 918 -22.99 3.17 -16.23
C PRO A 918 -23.21 2.70 -14.78
N ILE A 919 -24.44 2.37 -14.39
CA ILE A 919 -24.76 1.95 -13.01
C ILE A 919 -24.02 0.68 -12.58
N SER A 920 -23.77 -0.24 -13.53
CA SER A 920 -23.01 -1.46 -13.25
C SER A 920 -21.55 -1.17 -12.84
N SER A 921 -20.90 -0.24 -13.54
CA SER A 921 -19.52 0.21 -13.21
C SER A 921 -19.47 0.95 -11.87
N VAL A 922 -20.48 1.79 -11.60
CA VAL A 922 -20.61 2.50 -10.33
C VAL A 922 -20.83 1.52 -9.17
N ALA A 923 -21.70 0.52 -9.37
CA ALA A 923 -21.93 -0.53 -8.37
C ALA A 923 -20.63 -1.28 -8.04
N LEU A 924 -19.85 -1.67 -9.06
CA LEU A 924 -18.55 -2.32 -8.88
C LEU A 924 -17.53 -1.41 -8.16
N ALA A 925 -17.50 -0.11 -8.46
CA ALA A 925 -16.63 0.85 -7.78
C ALA A 925 -17.00 0.97 -6.29
N LEU A 926 -18.28 1.09 -5.96
CA LEU A 926 -18.75 1.11 -4.57
C LEU A 926 -18.45 -0.22 -3.85
N MET A 927 -18.62 -1.35 -4.53
CA MET A 927 -18.23 -2.66 -3.99
C MET A 927 -16.72 -2.72 -3.72
N GLY A 928 -15.88 -2.25 -4.64
CA GLY A 928 -14.44 -2.20 -4.46
C GLY A 928 -14.05 -1.41 -3.23
N ALA A 929 -14.59 -0.21 -3.05
CA ALA A 929 -14.39 0.62 -1.87
C ALA A 929 -14.93 -0.06 -0.59
N PHE A 930 -16.10 -0.66 -0.63
CA PHE A 930 -16.68 -1.37 0.52
C PHE A 930 -15.83 -2.56 0.96
N TYR A 931 -15.40 -3.40 0.02
CA TYR A 931 -14.59 -4.58 0.33
C TYR A 931 -13.17 -4.25 0.74
N TYR A 932 -12.62 -3.07 0.41
CA TYR A 932 -11.40 -2.55 0.99
C TYR A 932 -11.49 -2.50 2.52
N PHE A 933 -12.57 -1.94 3.07
CA PHE A 933 -12.79 -1.92 4.53
C PHE A 933 -13.10 -3.32 5.10
N LYS A 934 -13.73 -4.21 4.33
CA LYS A 934 -14.12 -5.54 4.85
C LYS A 934 -12.98 -6.55 4.80
N THR A 935 -11.86 -6.21 4.16
CA THR A 935 -10.60 -6.94 4.23
C THR A 935 -9.65 -6.44 5.33
N GLY A 936 -10.16 -5.68 6.29
CA GLY A 936 -9.39 -5.26 7.47
C GLY A 936 -8.51 -4.05 7.25
N HIS A 937 -8.84 -3.20 6.29
CA HIS A 937 -8.14 -1.96 6.02
C HIS A 937 -8.97 -0.74 6.46
N GLN A 938 -8.26 0.33 6.77
CA GLN A 938 -8.79 1.65 7.06
C GLN A 938 -8.05 2.67 6.19
N ALA A 939 -8.58 3.89 6.07
CA ALA A 939 -7.89 4.96 5.35
C ALA A 939 -6.76 5.58 6.21
N THR A 940 -5.94 4.74 6.84
CA THR A 940 -4.79 5.09 7.69
C THR A 940 -3.61 4.18 7.37
N LEU A 941 -2.37 4.68 7.52
CA LEU A 941 -1.16 3.88 7.29
C LEU A 941 -1.04 2.72 8.28
N ALA A 942 -1.46 2.92 9.53
CA ALA A 942 -1.45 1.91 10.58
C ALA A 942 -2.30 0.66 10.26
N SER A 943 -3.18 0.71 9.26
CA SER A 943 -4.00 -0.43 8.86
C SER A 943 -3.39 -1.29 7.74
N VAL A 944 -2.22 -0.94 7.24
CA VAL A 944 -1.53 -1.73 6.20
C VAL A 944 -0.99 -3.02 6.83
N GLN A 945 -1.45 -4.17 6.32
CA GLN A 945 -1.07 -5.49 6.85
C GLN A 945 0.28 -5.93 6.25
N TRP A 946 1.38 -5.41 6.81
CA TRP A 946 2.75 -5.65 6.34
C TRP A 946 3.14 -7.12 6.35
N GLU A 947 2.61 -7.89 7.29
CA GLU A 947 2.83 -9.33 7.39
C GLU A 947 2.47 -10.11 6.12
N SER A 948 1.57 -9.56 5.27
CA SER A 948 1.21 -10.17 3.99
C SER A 948 2.39 -10.29 3.02
N ALA A 949 3.44 -9.47 3.19
CA ALA A 949 4.70 -9.55 2.45
C ALA A 949 5.39 -10.92 2.59
N PHE A 950 5.19 -11.59 3.73
CA PHE A 950 5.90 -12.81 4.10
C PHE A 950 5.07 -14.09 3.92
N VAL A 951 3.82 -13.99 3.48
CA VAL A 951 2.94 -15.16 3.29
C VAL A 951 3.60 -16.24 2.38
N PRO A 952 4.13 -15.92 1.17
CA PRO A 952 4.84 -16.89 0.34
C PRO A 952 6.37 -16.82 0.48
N LEU A 953 6.93 -16.00 1.38
CA LEU A 953 8.36 -15.68 1.43
C LEU A 953 8.91 -15.84 2.85
N HIS A 954 10.20 -16.15 2.97
CA HIS A 954 10.89 -16.25 4.26
C HIS A 954 11.47 -14.93 4.77
N GLY A 955 11.67 -13.98 3.87
CA GLY A 955 12.21 -12.64 4.13
C GLY A 955 11.78 -11.66 3.04
N VAL A 956 12.28 -10.42 3.08
CA VAL A 956 11.97 -9.39 2.08
C VAL A 956 12.65 -9.72 0.76
N VAL A 957 11.87 -9.83 -0.30
CA VAL A 957 12.33 -10.08 -1.68
C VAL A 957 11.70 -9.06 -2.62
N TYR A 958 12.50 -8.10 -3.09
CA TYR A 958 12.05 -7.14 -4.10
C TYR A 958 11.99 -7.77 -5.50
N PRO A 959 10.97 -7.47 -6.33
CA PRO A 959 9.80 -6.61 -6.07
C PRO A 959 8.60 -7.34 -5.44
N TRP A 960 8.73 -8.61 -5.05
CA TRP A 960 7.59 -9.48 -4.70
C TRP A 960 6.92 -9.10 -3.39
N SER A 961 7.70 -8.76 -2.35
CA SER A 961 7.13 -8.37 -1.05
C SER A 961 6.19 -7.16 -1.15
N PRO A 962 6.56 -6.03 -1.79
CA PRO A 962 5.62 -4.92 -2.03
C PRO A 962 4.39 -5.32 -2.86
N VAL A 963 4.55 -6.23 -3.84
CA VAL A 963 3.43 -6.72 -4.65
C VAL A 963 2.44 -7.50 -3.79
N MET A 964 2.89 -8.33 -2.85
CA MET A 964 2.01 -9.07 -1.94
C MET A 964 1.21 -8.13 -1.03
N VAL A 965 1.87 -7.11 -0.46
CA VAL A 965 1.19 -6.08 0.34
C VAL A 965 0.15 -5.33 -0.51
N GLY A 966 0.50 -4.94 -1.74
CA GLY A 966 -0.44 -4.28 -2.66
C GLY A 966 -1.64 -5.17 -3.01
N LEU A 967 -1.44 -6.45 -3.27
CA LEU A 967 -2.53 -7.40 -3.54
C LEU A 967 -3.42 -7.64 -2.31
N ASN A 968 -2.85 -7.65 -1.11
CA ASN A 968 -3.61 -7.73 0.13
C ASN A 968 -4.44 -6.46 0.32
N THR A 969 -3.81 -5.29 0.30
CA THR A 969 -4.43 -3.99 0.57
C THR A 969 -5.54 -3.67 -0.42
N PHE A 970 -5.31 -3.90 -1.71
CA PHE A 970 -6.27 -3.59 -2.77
C PHE A 970 -7.10 -4.79 -3.25
N GLY A 971 -7.18 -5.86 -2.47
CA GLY A 971 -7.92 -7.07 -2.84
C GLY A 971 -9.38 -6.81 -3.24
N GLY A 972 -10.10 -5.98 -2.48
CA GLY A 972 -11.47 -5.56 -2.80
C GLY A 972 -11.59 -4.81 -4.14
N PRO A 973 -10.87 -3.69 -4.33
CA PRO A 973 -10.80 -2.97 -5.61
C PRO A 973 -10.39 -3.85 -6.80
N ILE A 974 -9.43 -4.77 -6.61
CA ILE A 974 -8.98 -5.69 -7.66
C ILE A 974 -10.11 -6.64 -8.07
N VAL A 975 -10.83 -7.24 -7.11
CA VAL A 975 -11.99 -8.11 -7.41
C VAL A 975 -13.07 -7.35 -8.16
N ALA A 976 -13.36 -6.10 -7.77
CA ALA A 976 -14.30 -5.25 -8.48
C ALA A 976 -13.82 -4.94 -9.92
N GLY A 977 -12.54 -4.62 -10.11
CA GLY A 977 -11.94 -4.39 -11.42
C GLY A 977 -11.99 -5.63 -12.32
N LEU A 978 -11.66 -6.81 -11.77
CA LEU A 978 -11.81 -8.10 -12.47
C LEU A 978 -13.27 -8.44 -12.77
N GLY A 979 -14.20 -7.90 -11.99
CA GLY A 979 -15.65 -8.03 -12.22
C GLY A 979 -16.15 -7.28 -13.45
N VAL A 980 -15.47 -6.22 -13.91
CA VAL A 980 -15.92 -5.40 -15.05
C VAL A 980 -16.07 -6.23 -16.33
N PRO A 981 -15.04 -6.96 -16.82
CA PRO A 981 -15.22 -7.81 -17.99
C PRO A 981 -16.26 -8.92 -17.77
N LEU A 982 -16.36 -9.45 -16.55
CA LEU A 982 -17.35 -10.48 -16.23
C LEU A 982 -18.78 -9.98 -16.45
N VAL A 983 -19.11 -8.80 -15.94
CA VAL A 983 -20.44 -8.17 -16.10
C VAL A 983 -20.72 -7.86 -17.56
N VAL A 984 -19.73 -7.37 -18.30
CA VAL A 984 -19.87 -7.04 -19.74
C VAL A 984 -20.08 -8.28 -20.61
N LEU A 985 -19.32 -9.35 -20.32
CA LEU A 985 -19.35 -10.58 -21.12
C LEU A 985 -20.45 -11.55 -20.70
N TRP A 986 -21.10 -11.32 -19.54
CA TRP A 986 -22.10 -12.21 -18.99
C TRP A 986 -23.32 -12.29 -19.89
N LYS A 987 -23.68 -13.50 -20.36
CA LYS A 987 -24.81 -13.78 -21.25
C LYS A 987 -24.86 -12.87 -22.51
N ARG A 988 -23.70 -12.47 -23.03
CA ARG A 988 -23.62 -11.73 -24.27
C ARG A 988 -24.06 -12.64 -25.42
N GLU A 989 -25.02 -12.21 -26.22
CA GLU A 989 -25.53 -12.95 -27.36
C GLU A 989 -24.42 -13.21 -28.37
N CYS A 990 -24.36 -14.46 -28.88
CA CYS A 990 -23.52 -14.78 -30.02
C CYS A 990 -24.23 -14.23 -31.26
N VAL A 991 -23.55 -13.42 -32.06
CA VAL A 991 -24.09 -12.94 -33.34
C VAL A 991 -24.21 -14.15 -34.28
N SER A 992 -25.42 -14.61 -34.55
CA SER A 992 -25.68 -15.61 -35.59
C SER A 992 -25.72 -14.89 -36.93
N TYR A 993 -24.77 -15.17 -37.82
CA TYR A 993 -24.89 -14.81 -39.21
C TYR A 993 -25.88 -15.79 -39.87
N ASP A 994 -27.11 -15.32 -40.16
CA ASP A 994 -28.05 -16.05 -40.93
C ASP A 994 -27.81 -15.73 -42.42
N ASN A 995 -27.06 -16.65 -43.10
CA ASN A 995 -26.87 -16.57 -44.52
C ASN A 995 -28.17 -16.91 -45.25
N GLY A 996 -29.06 -15.94 -45.44
CA GLY A 996 -30.05 -16.10 -46.49
C GLY A 996 -31.53 -15.85 -46.20
N SER A 997 -31.94 -15.15 -45.18
CA SER A 997 -33.29 -14.59 -45.15
C SER A 997 -33.32 -13.33 -44.30
N GLY A 998 -33.53 -12.18 -44.94
CA GLY A 998 -33.63 -10.88 -44.29
C GLY A 998 -34.78 -10.73 -43.31
N LYS A 999 -34.76 -11.46 -42.21
CA LYS A 999 -35.55 -11.21 -41.03
C LYS A 999 -34.65 -11.35 -39.80
N LYS A 1000 -34.35 -10.22 -39.18
CA LYS A 1000 -33.89 -10.20 -37.83
C LYS A 1000 -34.94 -10.88 -36.97
N SER A 1001 -34.67 -12.10 -36.49
CA SER A 1001 -35.41 -12.66 -35.38
C SER A 1001 -34.80 -12.11 -34.13
N HIS A 1002 -35.43 -11.12 -33.54
CA HIS A 1002 -35.25 -10.80 -32.11
C HIS A 1002 -35.95 -11.93 -31.31
N ASP A 1003 -35.19 -12.87 -30.84
CA ASP A 1003 -35.53 -13.78 -29.73
C ASP A 1003 -34.38 -13.87 -28.72
#